data_58eb535ebc706d1e8944f4f027e365d3
#
_entry.id   58eb535ebc706d1e8944f4f027e365d3
#
_cell.length_a   1.000
_cell.length_b   1.000
_cell.length_c   1.000
_cell.angle_alpha   90.00
_cell.angle_beta   90.00
_cell.angle_gamma   90.00
#
_symmetry.space_group_name_H-M   'P 1'
#
loop_
_entity.id
_entity.type
_entity.pdbx_description
1 polymer ?
#
loop_
_entity_poly.entity_id
_entity_poly.type
_entity_poly.pdbx_seq_one_letter_code
_entity_poly.pdbx_strand_id
1 'polypeptide(L)'
;MSTKVKTKNVAEDIFAQAWEGFKGTDWQDKASVTRFVQANYTPYDGDESFLAGPTERSLHIKKIIEETKAGYEDTRFPMDVDRATSIADIPAGFIDKENELIFGIQNDELFKLNFMPRGGIRMAETTLIENGYTPDPLLHEIYTKHATTVNDGIFRAYTADIRRARHSHHVSGLPDAYSRGRIIGMYARLALYGADYLMEEKVADWNAITEIDEESIRLREEINMQYQALQQVVRLGDLYGVDVRKPAMNTKEAIQWTNIAFMAVCRVINGAATSLGRVPIVLDIYAERDLARGTFTESEIQEFVDDFVLKLRTVKFARTKAFDEIYSGDPTFLTTSMAGMGNDGRHRVTKMDYRFLNTLDNIGNSPEPNLTVLWSDQLPYSFRRYCMAMSHKHSSIQYEGVTTMAKDGYGEMSCISCCVSPLDPESEDQRHNIQYFGARVNVLKALLSSWNNGYDDVHKDYKVFDGVEPNTSEIFDYDQVIANFEKALDWLTDTYVDAMNIIHYMTDKYNYEAVQMAFLPTHLRANMGFGICGFANTVDSLSAIKYAQVKPIRDEDGFIYDYEVTGDFPRYGEDDDRVDDIAKWLMEAFFSRLNKHKLYKNAEATVSILTITSNVAYSKQTANSPVHRGVFLNEDGSVNTSKVEFFPPGANPTSKARGGWLQNLNTLSKLNFKHANDGISLTTQVSPKALGKTFDEQVNNLVTILDGYFEQGGQHVNLNVMDLNDVYDKIMAGEDVIVRISGYCVNTKYLTKEQKTELTQRVFHEVLSMDDHAAEVSGQA
;
A
#
# COMPACT_ATOMS: atom_id res chain seq x y z
N MET A 1 -46.13 6.65 12.51
CA MET A 1 -46.02 7.37 11.25
C MET A 1 -46.58 8.79 11.39
N SER A 2 -45.94 9.66 12.20
CA SER A 2 -46.37 11.06 12.30
C SER A 2 -45.29 11.97 12.87
N THR A 3 -44.04 11.81 12.44
CA THR A 3 -42.91 12.67 12.80
C THR A 3 -42.11 13.18 11.60
N LYS A 4 -42.55 12.90 10.38
CA LYS A 4 -41.82 13.17 9.11
C LYS A 4 -41.83 14.62 8.62
N VAL A 5 -42.72 15.49 9.11
CA VAL A 5 -42.90 16.82 8.49
C VAL A 5 -42.08 17.93 9.17
N LYS A 6 -41.69 17.79 10.45
CA LYS A 6 -40.85 18.79 11.14
C LYS A 6 -39.35 18.58 10.99
N THR A 7 -38.91 17.36 10.78
CA THR A 7 -37.49 17.04 10.57
C THR A 7 -36.98 17.47 9.19
N LYS A 8 -37.80 17.44 8.17
CA LYS A 8 -37.40 17.77 6.79
C LYS A 8 -36.94 19.23 6.63
N ASN A 9 -37.69 20.17 7.20
CA ASN A 9 -37.36 21.62 7.05
C ASN A 9 -36.09 22.04 7.86
N VAL A 10 -35.83 21.42 9.00
CA VAL A 10 -34.62 21.71 9.79
C VAL A 10 -33.37 21.08 9.15
N ALA A 11 -33.52 19.91 8.54
CA ALA A 11 -32.44 19.28 7.78
C ALA A 11 -32.07 20.08 6.53
N GLU A 12 -33.07 20.54 5.75
CA GLU A 12 -32.86 21.35 4.55
C GLU A 12 -32.13 22.67 4.88
N ASP A 13 -32.42 23.32 6.00
CA ASP A 13 -31.73 24.54 6.46
C ASP A 13 -30.25 24.30 6.80
N ILE A 14 -29.92 23.16 7.42
CA ILE A 14 -28.53 22.81 7.79
C ILE A 14 -27.68 22.55 6.56
N PHE A 15 -28.19 21.78 5.61
CA PHE A 15 -27.50 21.53 4.33
C PHE A 15 -27.30 22.84 3.55
N ALA A 16 -28.31 23.68 3.48
CA ALA A 16 -28.18 24.96 2.82
C ALA A 16 -27.09 25.85 3.41
N GLN A 17 -26.93 25.86 4.73
CA GLN A 17 -25.83 26.57 5.42
C GLN A 17 -24.46 25.94 5.17
N ALA A 18 -24.35 24.63 5.30
CA ALA A 18 -23.08 23.92 5.14
C ALA A 18 -22.54 24.02 3.70
N TRP A 19 -23.44 23.96 2.73
CA TRP A 19 -23.10 24.00 1.31
C TRP A 19 -23.11 25.41 0.70
N GLU A 20 -23.39 26.43 1.50
CA GLU A 20 -23.37 27.82 1.03
C GLU A 20 -22.01 28.18 0.42
N GLY A 21 -22.03 28.74 -0.79
CA GLY A 21 -20.84 29.11 -1.54
C GLY A 21 -20.25 28.02 -2.41
N PHE A 22 -20.71 26.78 -2.31
CA PHE A 22 -20.34 25.71 -3.22
C PHE A 22 -21.21 25.74 -4.49
N LYS A 23 -20.60 25.33 -5.62
CA LYS A 23 -21.22 25.35 -6.96
C LYS A 23 -21.77 23.97 -7.33
N GLY A 24 -22.74 23.96 -8.23
CA GLY A 24 -23.35 22.75 -8.77
C GLY A 24 -24.36 22.11 -7.80
N THR A 25 -25.30 21.35 -8.36
CA THR A 25 -26.34 20.63 -7.60
C THR A 25 -26.32 19.14 -7.80
N ASP A 26 -25.65 18.63 -8.83
CA ASP A 26 -25.63 17.20 -9.19
C ASP A 26 -25.10 16.31 -8.07
N TRP A 27 -24.12 16.80 -7.31
CA TRP A 27 -23.54 16.12 -6.15
C TRP A 27 -24.44 16.19 -4.89
N GLN A 28 -25.43 17.11 -4.88
CA GLN A 28 -26.41 17.23 -3.80
C GLN A 28 -27.57 16.25 -4.02
N ASP A 29 -28.01 16.08 -5.26
CA ASP A 29 -29.13 15.20 -5.60
C ASP A 29 -28.74 13.71 -5.49
N LYS A 30 -27.50 13.38 -5.84
CA LYS A 30 -26.91 12.08 -5.69
C LYS A 30 -25.54 12.23 -5.05
N ALA A 31 -25.35 11.67 -3.84
CA ALA A 31 -24.11 11.80 -3.10
C ALA A 31 -22.89 11.41 -3.96
N SER A 32 -22.09 12.42 -4.33
CA SER A 32 -20.86 12.22 -5.11
C SER A 32 -19.80 13.25 -4.77
N VAL A 33 -18.74 12.80 -4.10
CA VAL A 33 -17.56 13.63 -3.82
C VAL A 33 -16.81 13.94 -5.12
N THR A 34 -16.78 13.02 -6.06
CA THR A 34 -16.18 13.22 -7.38
C THR A 34 -16.81 14.40 -8.11
N ARG A 35 -18.14 14.44 -8.21
CA ARG A 35 -18.87 15.57 -8.83
C ARG A 35 -18.73 16.87 -8.04
N PHE A 36 -18.71 16.79 -6.71
CA PHE A 36 -18.44 17.94 -5.85
C PHE A 36 -17.08 18.56 -6.16
N VAL A 37 -16.04 17.75 -6.25
CA VAL A 37 -14.69 18.22 -6.62
C VAL A 37 -14.68 18.84 -7.99
N GLN A 38 -15.21 18.17 -9.00
CA GLN A 38 -15.26 18.68 -10.38
C GLN A 38 -15.92 20.06 -10.49
N ALA A 39 -16.97 20.30 -9.69
CA ALA A 39 -17.70 21.57 -9.69
C ALA A 39 -17.00 22.69 -8.90
N ASN A 40 -16.18 22.37 -7.90
CA ASN A 40 -15.75 23.33 -6.88
C ASN A 40 -14.26 23.55 -6.74
N TYR A 41 -13.39 22.59 -7.14
CA TYR A 41 -11.96 22.77 -6.93
C TYR A 41 -11.40 23.97 -7.73
N THR A 42 -10.39 24.61 -7.17
CA THR A 42 -9.67 25.70 -7.81
C THR A 42 -8.24 25.25 -8.11
N PRO A 43 -7.86 25.13 -9.40
CA PRO A 43 -6.49 24.82 -9.77
C PRO A 43 -5.54 25.90 -9.22
N TYR A 44 -4.39 25.49 -8.71
CA TYR A 44 -3.38 26.39 -8.20
C TYR A 44 -2.09 26.29 -9.04
N ASP A 45 -1.77 27.37 -9.73
CA ASP A 45 -0.57 27.50 -10.60
C ASP A 45 0.55 28.30 -9.93
N GLY A 46 0.37 28.73 -8.67
CA GLY A 46 1.36 29.51 -7.92
C GLY A 46 2.47 28.64 -7.31
N ASP A 47 3.17 29.22 -6.37
CA ASP A 47 4.28 28.60 -5.64
C ASP A 47 3.98 28.44 -4.15
N GLU A 48 4.98 28.02 -3.38
CA GLU A 48 4.91 27.75 -1.95
C GLU A 48 4.92 29.01 -1.05
N SER A 49 4.95 30.20 -1.58
CA SER A 49 5.14 31.45 -0.84
C SER A 49 4.03 31.77 0.19
N PHE A 50 2.85 31.18 0.06
CA PHE A 50 1.74 31.34 1.00
C PHE A 50 1.82 30.44 2.24
N LEU A 51 2.73 29.44 2.24
CA LEU A 51 2.83 28.45 3.30
C LEU A 51 3.22 29.08 4.65
N ALA A 52 2.59 28.59 5.71
CA ALA A 52 2.91 29.01 7.08
C ALA A 52 3.83 27.98 7.75
N GLY A 53 4.69 28.47 8.64
CA GLY A 53 5.53 27.63 9.51
C GLY A 53 4.72 26.95 10.62
N PRO A 54 5.35 26.06 11.40
CA PRO A 54 4.70 25.35 12.51
C PRO A 54 4.33 26.33 13.64
N THR A 55 3.25 26.04 14.34
CA THR A 55 2.89 26.75 15.57
C THR A 55 3.56 26.10 16.79
N GLU A 56 3.63 26.85 17.90
CA GLU A 56 4.10 26.29 19.17
C GLU A 56 3.23 25.11 19.63
N ARG A 57 1.93 25.15 19.33
CA ARG A 57 0.98 24.09 19.63
C ARG A 57 1.28 22.82 18.82
N SER A 58 1.48 22.92 17.52
CA SER A 58 1.84 21.77 16.68
C SER A 58 3.13 21.10 17.15
N LEU A 59 4.14 21.89 17.53
CA LEU A 59 5.41 21.38 18.05
C LEU A 59 5.24 20.73 19.44
N HIS A 60 4.36 21.28 20.31
CA HIS A 60 4.03 20.69 21.60
C HIS A 60 3.35 19.31 21.45
N ILE A 61 2.34 19.20 20.62
CA ILE A 61 1.65 17.91 20.33
C ILE A 61 2.64 16.89 19.74
N LYS A 62 3.46 17.30 18.78
CA LYS A 62 4.53 16.45 18.22
C LYS A 62 5.43 15.88 19.33
N LYS A 63 5.90 16.73 20.25
CA LYS A 63 6.77 16.31 21.34
C LYS A 63 6.12 15.26 22.23
N ILE A 64 4.84 15.43 22.60
CA ILE A 64 4.10 14.42 23.40
C ILE A 64 4.05 13.08 22.68
N ILE A 65 3.76 13.08 21.38
CA ILE A 65 3.70 11.86 20.57
C ILE A 65 5.05 11.13 20.58
N GLU A 66 6.14 11.86 20.35
CA GLU A 66 7.50 11.29 20.28
C GLU A 66 7.95 10.73 21.63
N GLU A 67 7.76 11.48 22.71
CA GLU A 67 8.11 11.04 24.07
C GLU A 67 7.28 9.83 24.52
N THR A 68 5.97 9.82 24.24
CA THR A 68 5.10 8.69 24.57
C THR A 68 5.49 7.43 23.81
N LYS A 69 5.76 7.57 22.49
CA LYS A 69 6.19 6.44 21.66
C LYS A 69 7.50 5.84 22.17
N ALA A 70 8.50 6.67 22.44
CA ALA A 70 9.78 6.23 22.98
C ALA A 70 9.61 5.48 24.30
N GLY A 71 8.76 5.97 25.21
CA GLY A 71 8.48 5.30 26.49
C GLY A 71 7.87 3.90 26.33
N TYR A 72 7.04 3.68 25.33
CA TYR A 72 6.47 2.34 25.06
C TYR A 72 7.43 1.41 24.34
N GLU A 73 8.30 1.93 23.47
CA GLU A 73 9.31 1.10 22.77
C GLU A 73 10.29 0.44 23.75
N ASP A 74 10.57 1.11 24.88
CA ASP A 74 11.43 0.57 25.95
C ASP A 74 10.72 -0.43 26.88
N THR A 75 9.38 -0.51 26.80
CA THR A 75 8.57 -1.35 27.69
C THR A 75 7.64 -2.27 26.91
N ARG A 76 6.40 -1.88 26.75
CA ARG A 76 5.35 -2.55 25.99
C ARG A 76 4.25 -1.58 25.61
N PHE A 77 3.63 -1.79 24.46
CA PHE A 77 2.46 -1.04 24.04
C PHE A 77 1.21 -1.46 24.84
N PRO A 78 0.33 -0.51 25.22
CA PRO A 78 -0.93 -0.83 25.91
C PRO A 78 -1.85 -1.70 25.05
N MET A 79 -2.56 -2.65 25.68
CA MET A 79 -3.61 -3.46 25.02
C MET A 79 -4.71 -3.79 26.05
N ASP A 80 -5.96 -3.88 25.57
CA ASP A 80 -7.04 -4.51 26.34
C ASP A 80 -6.90 -6.05 26.26
N VAL A 81 -7.16 -6.72 27.39
CA VAL A 81 -7.09 -8.18 27.50
C VAL A 81 -8.44 -8.84 27.60
N ASP A 82 -9.47 -8.12 28.09
CA ASP A 82 -10.78 -8.61 28.48
C ASP A 82 -11.92 -8.17 27.55
N ARG A 83 -11.61 -7.41 26.50
CA ARG A 83 -12.58 -6.93 25.50
C ARG A 83 -11.95 -6.73 24.13
N ALA A 84 -12.71 -7.02 23.08
CA ALA A 84 -12.34 -6.65 21.71
C ALA A 84 -12.46 -5.13 21.50
N THR A 85 -11.57 -4.55 20.73
CA THR A 85 -11.67 -3.14 20.34
C THR A 85 -12.91 -2.92 19.46
N SER A 86 -13.63 -1.81 19.69
CA SER A 86 -14.85 -1.44 18.98
C SER A 86 -14.82 0.02 18.53
N ILE A 87 -15.76 0.41 17.67
CA ILE A 87 -15.82 1.79 17.14
C ILE A 87 -16.08 2.80 18.28
N ALA A 88 -17.06 2.55 19.14
CA ALA A 88 -17.56 3.56 20.10
C ALA A 88 -17.81 3.04 21.53
N ASP A 89 -17.44 1.78 21.84
CA ASP A 89 -17.65 1.22 23.19
C ASP A 89 -16.39 1.36 24.08
N ILE A 90 -15.43 2.15 23.64
CA ILE A 90 -14.22 2.55 24.39
C ILE A 90 -14.27 4.06 24.65
N PRO A 91 -13.64 4.57 25.73
CA PRO A 91 -13.59 6.00 26.01
C PRO A 91 -12.97 6.83 24.87
N ALA A 92 -13.19 8.15 24.92
CA ALA A 92 -12.50 9.08 24.03
C ALA A 92 -11.03 9.21 24.43
N GLY A 93 -10.13 9.04 23.45
CA GLY A 93 -8.69 9.23 23.62
C GLY A 93 -8.22 10.58 23.07
N PHE A 94 -7.28 11.19 23.74
CA PHE A 94 -6.69 12.47 23.38
C PHE A 94 -5.17 12.40 23.46
N ILE A 95 -4.48 13.24 22.69
CA ILE A 95 -3.05 13.46 22.86
C ILE A 95 -2.86 14.49 24.00
N ASP A 96 -3.46 15.64 23.83
CA ASP A 96 -3.56 16.71 24.83
C ASP A 96 -4.88 17.45 24.60
N LYS A 97 -5.89 17.13 25.39
CA LYS A 97 -7.27 17.62 25.21
C LYS A 97 -7.39 19.15 25.19
N GLU A 98 -6.49 19.86 25.85
CA GLU A 98 -6.53 21.33 25.96
C GLU A 98 -5.86 22.01 24.75
N ASN A 99 -4.90 21.35 24.12
CA ASN A 99 -4.06 21.94 23.10
C ASN A 99 -4.30 21.38 21.69
N GLU A 100 -4.87 20.17 21.53
CA GLU A 100 -5.16 19.62 20.19
C GLU A 100 -6.37 20.31 19.53
N LEU A 101 -6.35 20.44 18.23
CA LEU A 101 -7.41 21.10 17.44
C LEU A 101 -8.34 20.11 16.76
N ILE A 102 -7.82 18.98 16.36
CA ILE A 102 -8.53 17.86 15.73
C ILE A 102 -8.59 16.73 16.74
N PHE A 103 -9.77 16.34 17.16
CA PHE A 103 -9.99 15.32 18.19
C PHE A 103 -10.05 13.92 17.61
N GLY A 104 -9.60 12.96 18.41
CA GLY A 104 -9.73 11.54 18.13
C GLY A 104 -8.43 10.90 17.70
N ILE A 105 -8.05 9.88 18.44
CA ILE A 105 -6.99 8.93 18.13
C ILE A 105 -7.58 7.53 17.97
N GLN A 106 -6.76 6.59 17.50
CA GLN A 106 -7.21 5.22 17.22
C GLN A 106 -7.86 4.52 18.40
N ASN A 107 -7.40 4.78 19.61
CA ASN A 107 -7.92 4.15 20.83
C ASN A 107 -8.15 5.18 21.93
N ASP A 108 -8.41 4.76 23.16
CA ASP A 108 -8.57 5.64 24.34
C ASP A 108 -7.23 6.10 24.94
N GLU A 109 -6.11 5.50 24.50
CA GLU A 109 -4.74 5.84 24.88
C GLU A 109 -3.84 5.87 23.66
N LEU A 110 -2.79 6.73 23.65
CA LEU A 110 -1.82 6.83 22.56
C LEU A 110 -1.11 5.48 22.34
N PHE A 111 -1.02 5.08 21.06
CA PHE A 111 -0.38 3.85 20.60
C PHE A 111 -0.95 2.56 21.19
N LYS A 112 -2.11 2.60 21.86
CA LYS A 112 -2.79 1.40 22.35
C LYS A 112 -3.19 0.53 21.17
N LEU A 113 -2.76 -0.73 21.22
CA LEU A 113 -2.98 -1.70 20.16
C LEU A 113 -4.41 -2.24 20.20
N ASN A 114 -5.00 -2.47 19.03
CA ASN A 114 -6.32 -3.07 18.93
C ASN A 114 -6.27 -4.56 19.25
N PHE A 115 -7.18 -5.05 20.08
CA PHE A 115 -7.42 -6.47 20.26
C PHE A 115 -8.55 -6.93 19.34
N MET A 116 -8.23 -7.72 18.31
CA MET A 116 -9.12 -8.08 17.21
C MET A 116 -9.29 -9.62 17.07
N PRO A 117 -9.90 -10.29 18.06
CA PRO A 117 -9.97 -11.75 18.10
C PRO A 117 -10.82 -12.35 16.97
N ARG A 118 -11.77 -11.60 16.40
CA ARG A 118 -12.65 -12.06 15.32
C ARG A 118 -11.90 -12.34 14.02
N GLY A 119 -10.81 -11.63 13.75
CA GLY A 119 -9.91 -11.91 12.62
C GLY A 119 -9.21 -13.24 12.77
N GLY A 120 -8.61 -13.48 13.95
CA GLY A 120 -7.92 -14.71 14.31
C GLY A 120 -7.48 -14.68 15.77
N ILE A 121 -8.11 -15.50 16.62
CA ILE A 121 -7.82 -15.49 18.06
C ILE A 121 -6.36 -15.81 18.36
N ARG A 122 -5.77 -16.79 17.67
CA ARG A 122 -4.37 -17.19 17.90
C ARG A 122 -3.39 -16.04 17.68
N MET A 123 -3.56 -15.29 16.59
CA MET A 123 -2.71 -14.13 16.31
C MET A 123 -2.90 -13.03 17.36
N ALA A 124 -4.15 -12.74 17.73
CA ALA A 124 -4.47 -11.72 18.73
C ALA A 124 -3.87 -12.06 20.11
N GLU A 125 -3.97 -13.31 20.54
CA GLU A 125 -3.39 -13.80 21.80
C GLU A 125 -1.85 -13.84 21.75
N THR A 126 -1.26 -14.23 20.63
CA THR A 126 0.21 -14.20 20.47
C THR A 126 0.71 -12.76 20.64
N THR A 127 0.04 -11.79 20.03
CA THR A 127 0.41 -10.37 20.19
C THR A 127 0.30 -9.93 21.67
N LEU A 128 -0.76 -10.34 22.39
CA LEU A 128 -0.89 -10.07 23.84
C LEU A 128 0.30 -10.64 24.62
N ILE A 129 0.61 -11.92 24.39
CA ILE A 129 1.71 -12.62 25.10
C ILE A 129 3.06 -11.97 24.82
N GLU A 130 3.33 -11.61 23.57
CA GLU A 130 4.58 -10.96 23.15
C GLU A 130 4.73 -9.55 23.74
N ASN A 131 3.59 -8.86 24.05
CA ASN A 131 3.55 -7.62 24.79
C ASN A 131 3.47 -7.81 26.32
N GLY A 132 3.66 -9.05 26.83
CA GLY A 132 3.71 -9.34 28.26
C GLY A 132 2.35 -9.38 28.98
N TYR A 133 1.27 -9.54 28.24
CA TYR A 133 -0.09 -9.69 28.79
C TYR A 133 -0.49 -11.17 28.83
N THR A 134 -1.43 -11.49 29.70
CA THR A 134 -2.05 -12.83 29.76
C THR A 134 -3.42 -12.76 29.09
N PRO A 135 -3.70 -13.61 28.09
CA PRO A 135 -5.01 -13.68 27.45
C PRO A 135 -6.14 -14.00 28.44
N ASP A 136 -7.30 -13.40 28.24
CA ASP A 136 -8.48 -13.66 29.04
C ASP A 136 -9.07 -15.03 28.73
N PRO A 137 -9.27 -15.93 29.75
CA PRO A 137 -9.77 -17.28 29.50
C PRO A 137 -11.19 -17.35 28.92
N LEU A 138 -12.05 -16.36 29.23
CA LEU A 138 -13.41 -16.33 28.70
C LEU A 138 -13.42 -15.96 27.22
N LEU A 139 -12.64 -14.95 26.82
CA LEU A 139 -12.50 -14.60 25.40
C LEU A 139 -11.85 -15.74 24.61
N HIS A 140 -10.82 -16.39 25.17
CA HIS A 140 -10.25 -17.59 24.56
C HIS A 140 -11.34 -18.67 24.32
N GLU A 141 -12.15 -18.96 25.32
CA GLU A 141 -13.24 -19.94 25.20
C GLU A 141 -14.27 -19.54 24.14
N ILE A 142 -14.71 -18.28 24.13
CA ILE A 142 -15.68 -17.76 23.16
C ILE A 142 -15.17 -17.96 21.72
N TYR A 143 -13.96 -17.52 21.42
CA TYR A 143 -13.42 -17.53 20.06
C TYR A 143 -12.80 -18.85 19.61
N THR A 144 -12.61 -19.81 20.50
CA THR A 144 -12.13 -21.16 20.14
C THR A 144 -13.25 -22.19 20.10
N LYS A 145 -14.32 -22.03 20.92
CA LYS A 145 -15.38 -23.03 21.04
C LYS A 145 -16.74 -22.58 20.50
N HIS A 146 -17.07 -21.29 20.62
CA HIS A 146 -18.43 -20.79 20.36
C HIS A 146 -18.55 -19.89 19.14
N ALA A 147 -17.46 -19.26 18.69
CA ALA A 147 -17.41 -18.43 17.49
C ALA A 147 -16.43 -18.99 16.46
N THR A 148 -16.73 -18.79 15.19
CA THR A 148 -15.78 -19.05 14.10
C THR A 148 -15.10 -17.73 13.75
N THR A 149 -13.76 -17.68 13.84
CA THR A 149 -12.97 -16.55 13.37
C THR A 149 -12.80 -16.61 11.85
N VAL A 150 -12.38 -15.49 11.24
CA VAL A 150 -12.05 -15.48 9.81
C VAL A 150 -10.95 -16.50 9.49
N ASN A 151 -9.89 -16.51 10.30
CA ASN A 151 -8.78 -17.47 10.17
C ASN A 151 -9.26 -18.93 10.21
N ASP A 152 -10.14 -19.30 11.16
CA ASP A 152 -10.70 -20.65 11.22
C ASP A 152 -11.50 -21.00 9.98
N GLY A 153 -12.34 -20.08 9.50
CA GLY A 153 -13.14 -20.28 8.28
C GLY A 153 -12.25 -20.52 7.06
N ILE A 154 -11.23 -19.71 6.90
CA ILE A 154 -10.26 -19.83 5.81
C ILE A 154 -9.55 -21.18 5.86
N PHE A 155 -8.93 -21.52 7.00
CA PHE A 155 -8.14 -22.74 7.11
C PHE A 155 -8.99 -24.03 7.00
N ARG A 156 -10.28 -23.99 7.38
CA ARG A 156 -11.19 -25.11 7.15
C ARG A 156 -11.52 -25.31 5.67
N ALA A 157 -11.53 -24.23 4.88
CA ALA A 157 -11.86 -24.26 3.45
C ALA A 157 -10.66 -24.48 2.52
N TYR A 158 -9.42 -24.29 2.99
CA TYR A 158 -8.23 -24.48 2.18
C TYR A 158 -8.10 -25.89 1.63
N THR A 159 -7.86 -25.99 0.32
CA THR A 159 -7.55 -27.24 -0.39
C THR A 159 -6.15 -27.77 0.00
N ALA A 160 -5.87 -29.02 -0.39
CA ALA A 160 -4.54 -29.60 -0.19
C ALA A 160 -3.45 -28.80 -0.97
N ASP A 161 -3.76 -28.33 -2.18
CA ASP A 161 -2.84 -27.54 -3.00
C ASP A 161 -2.50 -26.21 -2.36
N ILE A 162 -3.50 -25.47 -1.86
CA ILE A 162 -3.27 -24.21 -1.13
C ILE A 162 -2.37 -24.46 0.09
N ARG A 163 -2.61 -25.55 0.84
CA ARG A 163 -1.79 -25.88 2.02
C ARG A 163 -0.36 -26.23 1.62
N ARG A 164 -0.17 -26.98 0.51
CA ARG A 164 1.18 -27.29 0.00
C ARG A 164 1.91 -26.03 -0.46
N ALA A 165 1.25 -25.18 -1.28
CA ALA A 165 1.82 -23.94 -1.77
C ALA A 165 2.18 -22.95 -0.65
N ARG A 166 1.35 -22.87 0.41
CA ARG A 166 1.61 -22.06 1.60
C ARG A 166 2.77 -22.61 2.43
N HIS A 167 2.83 -23.93 2.63
CA HIS A 167 3.89 -24.59 3.40
C HIS A 167 5.26 -24.46 2.73
N SER A 168 5.31 -24.63 1.41
CA SER A 168 6.53 -24.49 0.60
C SER A 168 6.87 -23.02 0.24
N HIS A 169 6.08 -22.04 0.70
CA HIS A 169 6.26 -20.62 0.41
C HIS A 169 6.19 -20.24 -1.08
N HIS A 170 5.58 -21.07 -1.91
CA HIS A 170 5.23 -20.67 -3.29
C HIS A 170 4.15 -19.57 -3.29
N VAL A 171 3.25 -19.61 -2.29
CA VAL A 171 2.29 -18.53 -2.00
C VAL A 171 2.55 -18.04 -0.58
N SER A 172 2.75 -16.73 -0.41
CA SER A 172 3.11 -16.11 0.86
C SER A 172 2.39 -14.80 1.10
N GLY A 173 2.36 -14.33 2.35
CA GLY A 173 1.76 -13.05 2.72
C GLY A 173 0.23 -13.02 2.55
N LEU A 174 -0.43 -14.17 2.56
CA LEU A 174 -1.89 -14.27 2.51
C LEU A 174 -2.52 -13.54 3.72
N PRO A 175 -3.56 -12.70 3.53
CA PRO A 175 -4.26 -12.03 4.63
C PRO A 175 -5.21 -13.00 5.34
N ASP A 176 -4.70 -14.17 5.71
CA ASP A 176 -5.46 -15.29 6.28
C ASP A 176 -5.35 -15.40 7.81
N ALA A 177 -4.51 -14.58 8.43
CA ALA A 177 -4.28 -14.63 9.87
C ALA A 177 -5.01 -13.54 10.66
N TYR A 178 -5.35 -12.40 10.04
CA TYR A 178 -5.82 -11.21 10.75
C TYR A 178 -7.04 -10.52 10.14
N SER A 179 -7.64 -11.05 9.11
CA SER A 179 -8.85 -10.53 8.44
C SER A 179 -8.65 -9.11 7.89
N ARG A 180 -8.28 -9.02 6.63
CA ARG A 180 -8.21 -7.76 5.88
C ARG A 180 -8.72 -7.99 4.46
N GLY A 181 -9.80 -7.30 4.10
CA GLY A 181 -10.46 -7.48 2.80
C GLY A 181 -10.20 -6.32 1.85
N ARG A 182 -10.55 -5.11 2.24
CA ARG A 182 -10.54 -3.92 1.37
C ARG A 182 -9.58 -2.87 1.90
N ILE A 183 -9.00 -2.07 1.02
CA ILE A 183 -7.94 -1.11 1.40
C ILE A 183 -8.26 0.34 1.08
N ILE A 184 -9.37 0.64 0.44
CA ILE A 184 -9.78 2.00 0.12
C ILE A 184 -11.06 2.40 0.84
N GLY A 185 -11.14 3.67 1.25
CA GLY A 185 -12.33 4.32 1.77
C GLY A 185 -12.49 5.73 1.21
N MET A 186 -13.68 6.32 1.37
CA MET A 186 -13.96 7.70 0.96
C MET A 186 -14.47 8.50 2.17
N TYR A 187 -13.58 8.77 3.09
CA TYR A 187 -13.89 9.39 4.39
C TYR A 187 -14.44 10.81 4.28
N ALA A 188 -14.08 11.54 3.22
CA ALA A 188 -14.60 12.85 2.92
C ALA A 188 -16.13 12.90 2.69
N ARG A 189 -16.78 11.75 2.41
CA ARG A 189 -18.25 11.69 2.34
C ARG A 189 -18.90 12.06 3.67
N LEU A 190 -18.31 11.69 4.80
CA LEU A 190 -18.82 12.10 6.10
C LEU A 190 -18.75 13.61 6.29
N ALA A 191 -17.66 14.25 5.84
CA ALA A 191 -17.52 15.70 5.91
C ALA A 191 -18.56 16.43 5.03
N LEU A 192 -18.78 15.93 3.82
CA LEU A 192 -19.65 16.60 2.86
C LEU A 192 -21.15 16.41 3.13
N TYR A 193 -21.54 15.22 3.63
CA TYR A 193 -22.96 14.86 3.76
C TYR A 193 -23.44 14.67 5.21
N GLY A 194 -22.54 14.34 6.13
CA GLY A 194 -22.90 13.92 7.49
C GLY A 194 -23.47 12.50 7.55
N ALA A 195 -23.48 11.92 8.74
CA ALA A 195 -23.89 10.53 8.93
C ALA A 195 -25.38 10.29 8.70
N ASP A 196 -26.25 11.26 9.00
CA ASP A 196 -27.70 11.10 8.82
C ASP A 196 -28.05 10.94 7.34
N TYR A 197 -27.45 11.74 6.46
CA TYR A 197 -27.65 11.61 5.01
C TYR A 197 -27.15 10.25 4.50
N LEU A 198 -25.96 9.83 4.94
CA LEU A 198 -25.40 8.52 4.53
C LEU A 198 -26.25 7.34 5.03
N MET A 199 -26.84 7.45 6.22
CA MET A 199 -27.80 6.44 6.72
C MET A 199 -29.10 6.42 5.89
N GLU A 200 -29.62 7.57 5.49
CA GLU A 200 -30.79 7.63 4.60
C GLU A 200 -30.50 7.03 3.22
N GLU A 201 -29.31 7.28 2.65
CA GLU A 201 -28.85 6.62 1.42
C GLU A 201 -28.87 5.09 1.57
N LYS A 202 -28.30 4.55 2.64
CA LYS A 202 -28.29 3.10 2.89
C LYS A 202 -29.70 2.50 3.03
N VAL A 203 -30.61 3.22 3.66
CA VAL A 203 -32.03 2.83 3.74
C VAL A 203 -32.69 2.84 2.37
N ALA A 204 -32.41 3.83 1.54
CA ALA A 204 -32.92 3.91 0.17
C ALA A 204 -32.41 2.74 -0.68
N ASP A 205 -31.11 2.47 -0.63
CA ASP A 205 -30.48 1.35 -1.34
C ASP A 205 -31.04 0.00 -0.90
N TRP A 206 -31.21 -0.20 0.41
CA TRP A 206 -31.80 -1.43 0.96
C TRP A 206 -33.24 -1.65 0.45
N ASN A 207 -34.03 -0.58 0.37
CA ASN A 207 -35.41 -0.63 -0.13
C ASN A 207 -35.51 -0.84 -1.65
N ALA A 208 -34.48 -0.45 -2.40
CA ALA A 208 -34.41 -0.63 -3.85
C ALA A 208 -34.21 -2.11 -4.26
N ILE A 209 -33.68 -2.95 -3.35
CA ILE A 209 -33.48 -4.37 -3.60
C ILE A 209 -34.81 -5.09 -3.40
N THR A 210 -35.48 -5.45 -4.48
CA THR A 210 -36.78 -6.08 -4.49
C THR A 210 -36.78 -7.61 -4.77
N GLU A 211 -35.77 -8.06 -5.49
CA GLU A 211 -35.53 -9.47 -5.73
C GLU A 211 -34.86 -10.11 -4.51
N ILE A 212 -35.23 -11.35 -4.20
CA ILE A 212 -34.73 -12.10 -3.03
C ILE A 212 -34.09 -13.40 -3.52
N ASP A 213 -32.81 -13.35 -3.81
CA ASP A 213 -31.92 -14.45 -4.09
C ASP A 213 -30.72 -14.41 -3.13
N GLU A 214 -29.79 -15.36 -3.28
CA GLU A 214 -28.61 -15.45 -2.39
C GLU A 214 -27.76 -14.18 -2.39
N GLU A 215 -27.56 -13.55 -3.55
CA GLU A 215 -26.74 -12.35 -3.68
C GLU A 215 -27.43 -11.13 -3.06
N SER A 216 -28.70 -10.94 -3.35
CA SER A 216 -29.50 -9.82 -2.82
C SER A 216 -29.74 -9.95 -1.31
N ILE A 217 -29.94 -11.15 -0.76
CA ILE A 217 -30.02 -11.37 0.70
C ILE A 217 -28.72 -10.93 1.36
N ARG A 218 -27.58 -11.37 0.84
CA ARG A 218 -26.26 -10.96 1.36
C ARG A 218 -26.05 -9.45 1.27
N LEU A 219 -26.38 -8.83 0.14
CA LEU A 219 -26.25 -7.38 -0.04
C LEU A 219 -27.13 -6.60 0.94
N ARG A 220 -28.37 -7.04 1.18
CA ARG A 220 -29.26 -6.43 2.18
C ARG A 220 -28.69 -6.54 3.60
N GLU A 221 -28.06 -7.65 3.94
CA GLU A 221 -27.37 -7.84 5.23
C GLU A 221 -26.17 -6.89 5.34
N GLU A 222 -25.31 -6.82 4.31
CA GLU A 222 -24.16 -5.92 4.25
C GLU A 222 -24.57 -4.44 4.40
N ILE A 223 -25.64 -4.00 3.72
CA ILE A 223 -26.18 -2.64 3.84
C ILE A 223 -26.66 -2.37 5.28
N ASN A 224 -27.36 -3.32 5.89
CA ASN A 224 -27.79 -3.18 7.28
C ASN A 224 -26.59 -3.05 8.25
N MET A 225 -25.54 -3.83 8.03
CA MET A 225 -24.29 -3.71 8.81
C MET A 225 -23.62 -2.35 8.61
N GLN A 226 -23.61 -1.80 7.39
CA GLN A 226 -23.10 -0.46 7.08
C GLN A 226 -23.93 0.62 7.80
N TYR A 227 -25.25 0.50 7.81
CA TYR A 227 -26.15 1.40 8.54
C TYR A 227 -25.83 1.40 10.05
N GLN A 228 -25.67 0.21 10.65
CA GLN A 228 -25.31 0.06 12.05
C GLN A 228 -23.90 0.66 12.34
N ALA A 229 -22.96 0.50 11.42
CA ALA A 229 -21.64 1.08 11.54
C ALA A 229 -21.70 2.62 11.56
N LEU A 230 -22.53 3.24 10.72
CA LEU A 230 -22.75 4.71 10.75
C LEU A 230 -23.34 5.18 12.08
N GLN A 231 -24.25 4.40 12.69
CA GLN A 231 -24.74 4.70 14.05
C GLN A 231 -23.59 4.67 15.09
N GLN A 232 -22.62 3.75 14.94
CA GLN A 232 -21.44 3.72 15.80
C GLN A 232 -20.51 4.91 15.53
N VAL A 233 -20.39 5.37 14.29
CA VAL A 233 -19.61 6.58 13.93
C VAL A 233 -20.25 7.82 14.59
N VAL A 234 -21.58 7.93 14.60
CA VAL A 234 -22.29 8.99 15.33
C VAL A 234 -21.96 8.95 16.82
N ARG A 235 -22.03 7.77 17.45
CA ARG A 235 -21.66 7.61 18.88
C ARG A 235 -20.20 7.97 19.12
N LEU A 236 -19.29 7.63 18.20
CA LEU A 236 -17.89 8.04 18.27
C LEU A 236 -17.75 9.56 18.25
N GLY A 237 -18.46 10.25 17.35
CA GLY A 237 -18.52 11.70 17.31
C GLY A 237 -19.02 12.30 18.64
N ASP A 238 -20.10 11.75 19.19
CA ASP A 238 -20.68 12.18 20.47
C ASP A 238 -19.69 12.06 21.64
N LEU A 239 -18.81 11.03 21.66
CA LEU A 239 -17.74 10.87 22.68
C LEU A 239 -16.74 12.03 22.66
N TYR A 240 -16.49 12.61 21.48
CA TYR A 240 -15.60 13.77 21.32
C TYR A 240 -16.33 15.11 21.35
N GLY A 241 -17.66 15.10 21.51
CA GLY A 241 -18.47 16.32 21.52
C GLY A 241 -18.65 16.95 20.13
N VAL A 242 -18.49 16.18 19.06
CA VAL A 242 -18.66 16.62 17.66
C VAL A 242 -19.89 15.95 17.01
N ASP A 243 -20.77 16.76 16.40
CA ASP A 243 -22.03 16.27 15.83
C ASP A 243 -21.86 15.91 14.33
N VAL A 244 -21.28 14.74 14.10
CA VAL A 244 -21.04 14.22 12.74
C VAL A 244 -22.31 13.79 12.01
N ARG A 245 -23.51 13.93 12.60
CA ARG A 245 -24.80 13.71 11.89
C ARG A 245 -24.96 14.69 10.75
N LYS A 246 -24.42 15.89 10.91
CA LYS A 246 -24.52 17.01 9.98
C LYS A 246 -23.29 17.12 9.09
N PRO A 247 -23.41 17.71 7.90
CA PRO A 247 -22.25 18.05 7.08
C PRO A 247 -21.38 19.10 7.79
N ALA A 248 -20.09 19.10 7.45
CA ALA A 248 -19.12 20.05 8.00
C ALA A 248 -19.41 21.48 7.52
N MET A 249 -19.36 22.44 8.44
CA MET A 249 -19.66 23.85 8.17
C MET A 249 -18.44 24.64 7.71
N ASN A 250 -17.22 24.17 8.00
CA ASN A 250 -15.97 24.85 7.71
C ASN A 250 -14.81 23.84 7.60
N THR A 251 -13.62 24.32 7.26
CA THR A 251 -12.41 23.55 7.06
C THR A 251 -12.03 22.71 8.28
N LYS A 252 -12.07 23.32 9.48
CA LYS A 252 -11.73 22.58 10.71
C LYS A 252 -12.67 21.40 10.93
N GLU A 253 -13.97 21.61 10.74
CA GLU A 253 -14.96 20.53 10.84
C GLU A 253 -14.78 19.48 9.72
N ALA A 254 -14.47 19.89 8.49
CA ALA A 254 -14.23 18.95 7.40
C ALA A 254 -13.05 18.01 7.70
N ILE A 255 -11.96 18.54 8.24
CA ILE A 255 -10.82 17.74 8.73
C ILE A 255 -11.24 16.86 9.90
N GLN A 256 -11.98 17.40 10.88
CA GLN A 256 -12.45 16.68 12.05
C GLN A 256 -13.36 15.50 11.68
N TRP A 257 -14.34 15.69 10.75
CA TRP A 257 -15.23 14.61 10.29
C TRP A 257 -14.43 13.53 9.54
N THR A 258 -13.48 13.95 8.71
CA THR A 258 -12.57 13.03 8.01
C THR A 258 -11.76 12.19 9.01
N ASN A 259 -11.22 12.82 10.07
CA ASN A 259 -10.50 12.12 11.11
C ASN A 259 -11.39 11.12 11.87
N ILE A 260 -12.61 11.50 12.27
CA ILE A 260 -13.56 10.60 12.94
C ILE A 260 -13.90 9.39 12.05
N ALA A 261 -14.18 9.61 10.76
CA ALA A 261 -14.44 8.52 9.82
C ALA A 261 -13.26 7.57 9.69
N PHE A 262 -12.06 8.12 9.55
CA PHE A 262 -10.83 7.34 9.42
C PHE A 262 -10.49 6.56 10.69
N MET A 263 -10.57 7.21 11.86
CA MET A 263 -10.31 6.56 13.15
C MET A 263 -11.35 5.48 13.48
N ALA A 264 -12.61 5.66 13.07
CA ALA A 264 -13.64 4.63 13.21
C ALA A 264 -13.24 3.34 12.47
N VAL A 265 -12.65 3.46 11.28
CA VAL A 265 -12.11 2.31 10.52
C VAL A 265 -10.90 1.73 11.24
N CYS A 266 -9.93 2.55 11.64
CA CYS A 266 -8.71 2.10 12.32
C CYS A 266 -9.01 1.33 13.63
N ARG A 267 -10.12 1.64 14.31
CA ARG A 267 -10.55 0.93 15.54
C ARG A 267 -10.99 -0.51 15.33
N VAL A 268 -11.44 -0.86 14.13
CA VAL A 268 -12.01 -2.20 13.84
C VAL A 268 -11.24 -3.00 12.79
N ILE A 269 -10.08 -2.51 12.41
CA ILE A 269 -9.12 -3.23 11.56
C ILE A 269 -7.81 -3.48 12.30
N ASN A 270 -7.10 -4.53 11.93
CA ASN A 270 -5.77 -4.83 12.46
C ASN A 270 -4.86 -5.25 11.32
N GLY A 271 -4.82 -4.49 10.25
CA GLY A 271 -4.04 -4.81 9.06
C GLY A 271 -3.70 -3.56 8.25
N ALA A 272 -2.51 -3.59 7.66
CA ALA A 272 -2.21 -2.73 6.54
C ALA A 272 -3.10 -3.19 5.35
N ALA A 273 -3.42 -2.39 4.40
CA ALA A 273 -3.05 -1.02 4.19
C ALA A 273 -4.28 -0.14 4.43
N THR A 274 -4.07 1.12 4.75
CA THR A 274 -5.13 2.10 4.93
C THR A 274 -4.88 3.30 4.03
N SER A 275 -5.88 3.69 3.21
CA SER A 275 -5.78 4.86 2.34
C SER A 275 -6.79 5.93 2.77
N LEU A 276 -6.32 7.16 2.86
CA LEU A 276 -7.18 8.33 2.99
C LEU A 276 -7.82 8.74 1.65
N GLY A 277 -7.28 8.25 0.54
CA GLY A 277 -7.64 8.72 -0.79
C GLY A 277 -7.11 10.13 -1.07
N ARG A 278 -7.70 10.82 -2.04
CA ARG A 278 -7.34 12.19 -2.43
C ARG A 278 -8.07 13.23 -1.57
N VAL A 279 -7.95 13.09 -0.24
CA VAL A 279 -8.57 14.01 0.74
C VAL A 279 -8.12 15.45 0.57
N PRO A 280 -6.85 15.77 0.24
CA PRO A 280 -6.40 17.16 0.15
C PRO A 280 -7.28 18.04 -0.74
N ILE A 281 -7.70 17.57 -1.92
CA ILE A 281 -8.50 18.38 -2.84
C ILE A 281 -9.89 18.74 -2.26
N VAL A 282 -10.51 17.85 -1.51
CA VAL A 282 -11.79 18.12 -0.84
C VAL A 282 -11.61 19.16 0.26
N LEU A 283 -10.57 19.01 1.07
CA LEU A 283 -10.26 19.94 2.16
C LEU A 283 -9.87 21.33 1.62
N ASP A 284 -9.21 21.38 0.44
CA ASP A 284 -8.89 22.65 -0.22
C ASP A 284 -10.14 23.46 -0.58
N ILE A 285 -11.18 22.80 -1.08
CA ILE A 285 -12.45 23.46 -1.43
C ILE A 285 -13.06 24.16 -0.21
N TYR A 286 -13.03 23.54 0.96
CA TYR A 286 -13.45 24.16 2.21
C TYR A 286 -12.50 25.29 2.61
N ALA A 287 -11.19 25.08 2.52
CA ALA A 287 -10.17 26.05 2.91
C ALA A 287 -10.24 27.33 2.08
N GLU A 288 -10.33 27.22 0.76
CA GLU A 288 -10.42 28.38 -0.13
C GLU A 288 -11.72 29.18 0.11
N ARG A 289 -12.84 28.50 0.36
CA ARG A 289 -14.09 29.16 0.77
C ARG A 289 -13.92 29.93 2.09
N ASP A 290 -13.32 29.32 3.08
CA ASP A 290 -13.21 29.90 4.42
C ASP A 290 -12.17 31.04 4.47
N LEU A 291 -11.08 30.93 3.72
CA LEU A 291 -10.12 32.01 3.49
C LEU A 291 -10.78 33.21 2.80
N ALA A 292 -11.57 32.97 1.74
CA ALA A 292 -12.29 34.02 1.05
C ALA A 292 -13.32 34.75 1.94
N ARG A 293 -13.90 34.05 2.93
CA ARG A 293 -14.83 34.60 3.93
C ARG A 293 -14.12 35.26 5.10
N GLY A 294 -12.81 35.07 5.25
CA GLY A 294 -12.05 35.52 6.43
C GLY A 294 -12.40 34.72 7.69
N THR A 295 -12.91 33.49 7.55
CA THR A 295 -13.23 32.60 8.67
C THR A 295 -11.95 32.09 9.34
N PHE A 296 -10.95 31.79 8.54
CA PHE A 296 -9.61 31.35 8.98
C PHE A 296 -8.52 32.05 8.18
N THR A 297 -7.32 32.06 8.75
CA THR A 297 -6.07 32.51 8.13
C THR A 297 -5.29 31.34 7.53
N GLU A 298 -4.32 31.62 6.66
CA GLU A 298 -3.41 30.59 6.10
C GLU A 298 -2.67 29.82 7.21
N SER A 299 -2.27 30.50 8.29
CA SER A 299 -1.60 29.87 9.44
C SER A 299 -2.52 28.91 10.21
N GLU A 300 -3.78 29.27 10.41
CA GLU A 300 -4.75 28.40 11.07
C GLU A 300 -5.09 27.17 10.22
N ILE A 301 -5.23 27.33 8.91
CA ILE A 301 -5.44 26.19 8.00
C ILE A 301 -4.24 25.24 8.05
N GLN A 302 -3.01 25.77 8.00
CA GLN A 302 -1.80 24.93 8.11
C GLN A 302 -1.75 24.20 9.45
N GLU A 303 -2.09 24.89 10.56
CA GLU A 303 -2.11 24.27 11.89
C GLU A 303 -3.13 23.13 11.99
N PHE A 304 -4.31 23.23 11.36
CA PHE A 304 -5.28 22.13 11.31
C PHE A 304 -4.74 20.93 10.52
N VAL A 305 -4.01 21.17 9.43
CA VAL A 305 -3.38 20.11 8.64
C VAL A 305 -2.25 19.45 9.40
N ASP A 306 -1.39 20.24 10.07
CA ASP A 306 -0.30 19.72 10.91
C ASP A 306 -0.85 18.84 12.05
N ASP A 307 -1.90 19.30 12.75
CA ASP A 307 -2.53 18.51 13.82
C ASP A 307 -3.19 17.23 13.30
N PHE A 308 -3.86 17.29 12.14
CA PHE A 308 -4.42 16.11 11.48
C PHE A 308 -3.34 15.09 11.13
N VAL A 309 -2.25 15.52 10.51
CA VAL A 309 -1.14 14.63 10.16
C VAL A 309 -0.49 14.01 11.41
N LEU A 310 -0.41 14.78 12.52
CA LEU A 310 0.04 14.25 13.82
C LEU A 310 -0.89 13.13 14.32
N LYS A 311 -2.24 13.23 14.15
CA LYS A 311 -3.16 12.12 14.49
C LYS A 311 -2.87 10.87 13.65
N LEU A 312 -2.63 11.04 12.36
CA LEU A 312 -2.30 9.92 11.48
C LEU A 312 -1.04 9.16 11.91
N ARG A 313 -0.04 9.88 12.47
CA ARG A 313 1.20 9.30 13.00
C ARG A 313 1.02 8.49 14.29
N THR A 314 -0.14 8.57 14.93
CA THR A 314 -0.45 7.79 16.16
C THR A 314 -1.07 6.44 15.89
N VAL A 315 -1.46 6.15 14.64
CA VAL A 315 -2.07 4.87 14.26
C VAL A 315 -1.04 3.74 14.38
N LYS A 316 -1.41 2.69 15.12
CA LYS A 316 -0.57 1.51 15.33
C LYS A 316 -1.43 0.26 15.38
N PHE A 317 -1.05 -0.75 14.60
CA PHE A 317 -1.74 -2.03 14.60
C PHE A 317 -1.01 -3.07 15.46
N ALA A 318 -1.77 -4.01 16.02
CA ALA A 318 -1.21 -5.15 16.72
C ALA A 318 -0.48 -6.08 15.74
N ARG A 319 0.77 -6.41 16.03
CA ARG A 319 1.64 -7.28 15.24
C ARG A 319 2.34 -8.29 16.13
N THR A 320 2.54 -9.48 15.58
CA THR A 320 3.45 -10.46 16.17
C THR A 320 4.89 -10.19 15.73
N LYS A 321 5.87 -10.62 16.51
CA LYS A 321 7.29 -10.52 16.14
C LYS A 321 7.59 -11.19 14.79
N ALA A 322 6.96 -12.33 14.52
CA ALA A 322 7.10 -13.01 13.24
C ALA A 322 6.57 -12.18 12.06
N PHE A 323 5.53 -11.36 12.27
CA PHE A 323 5.05 -10.41 11.26
C PHE A 323 6.06 -9.27 11.06
N ASP A 324 6.62 -8.74 12.14
CA ASP A 324 7.60 -7.64 12.08
C ASP A 324 8.93 -8.06 11.42
N GLU A 325 9.31 -9.32 11.48
CA GLU A 325 10.45 -9.85 10.72
C GLU A 325 10.21 -9.75 9.20
N ILE A 326 8.97 -9.85 8.76
CA ILE A 326 8.60 -9.76 7.35
C ILE A 326 8.39 -8.30 6.92
N TYR A 327 7.68 -7.52 7.75
CA TYR A 327 7.26 -6.14 7.46
C TYR A 327 7.80 -5.18 8.53
N SER A 328 9.11 -5.01 8.59
CA SER A 328 9.78 -4.22 9.61
C SER A 328 9.33 -2.77 9.64
N GLY A 329 9.38 -2.19 10.83
CA GLY A 329 8.96 -0.82 11.11
C GLY A 329 7.47 -0.69 11.41
N ASP A 330 6.74 -1.82 11.50
CA ASP A 330 5.30 -1.86 11.80
C ASP A 330 4.46 -0.91 10.90
N PRO A 331 4.59 -1.02 9.56
CA PRO A 331 3.94 -0.10 8.66
C PRO A 331 2.42 -0.27 8.70
N THR A 332 1.69 0.84 8.77
CA THR A 332 0.24 0.88 8.57
C THR A 332 -0.12 1.02 7.09
N PHE A 333 0.86 1.39 6.27
CA PHE A 333 0.70 1.80 4.87
C PHE A 333 -0.38 2.87 4.71
N LEU A 334 -0.41 3.78 5.68
CA LEU A 334 -1.31 4.92 5.64
C LEU A 334 -0.83 5.87 4.55
N THR A 335 -1.69 6.10 3.57
CA THR A 335 -1.36 6.87 2.37
C THR A 335 -2.40 7.94 2.12
N THR A 336 -1.96 9.15 1.73
CA THR A 336 -2.82 10.14 1.09
C THR A 336 -2.26 10.49 -0.27
N SER A 337 -3.12 10.62 -1.27
CA SER A 337 -2.74 11.04 -2.61
C SER A 337 -3.08 12.51 -2.85
N MET A 338 -2.31 13.14 -3.71
CA MET A 338 -2.40 14.57 -4.00
C MET A 338 -2.08 14.87 -5.46
N ALA A 339 -2.48 16.04 -5.93
CA ALA A 339 -2.27 16.52 -7.28
C ALA A 339 -2.82 15.56 -8.36
N GLY A 340 -2.10 15.38 -9.46
CA GLY A 340 -2.49 14.52 -10.59
C GLY A 340 -3.41 15.21 -11.58
N MET A 341 -3.95 14.41 -12.50
CA MET A 341 -4.87 14.88 -13.55
C MET A 341 -6.29 14.43 -13.25
N GLY A 342 -7.27 15.21 -13.69
CA GLY A 342 -8.66 14.81 -13.73
C GLY A 342 -9.03 14.19 -15.07
N ASN A 343 -10.17 13.50 -15.12
CA ASN A 343 -10.71 12.92 -16.34
C ASN A 343 -11.07 13.97 -17.39
N ASP A 344 -11.22 15.23 -16.98
CA ASP A 344 -11.45 16.40 -17.85
C ASP A 344 -10.16 17.01 -18.44
N GLY A 345 -9.00 16.40 -18.16
CA GLY A 345 -7.68 16.83 -18.64
C GLY A 345 -7.08 18.02 -17.91
N ARG A 346 -7.71 18.52 -16.84
CA ARG A 346 -7.14 19.59 -16.01
C ARG A 346 -6.32 18.99 -14.87
N HIS A 347 -5.20 19.64 -14.50
CA HIS A 347 -4.47 19.23 -13.31
C HIS A 347 -5.29 19.47 -12.02
N ARG A 348 -5.00 18.68 -11.01
CA ARG A 348 -5.68 18.72 -9.70
C ARG A 348 -4.77 19.27 -8.58
N VAL A 349 -3.72 20.01 -8.94
CA VAL A 349 -2.88 20.68 -7.94
C VAL A 349 -3.68 21.79 -7.26
N THR A 350 -3.68 21.77 -5.94
CA THR A 350 -4.33 22.75 -5.06
C THR A 350 -3.35 23.26 -4.00
N LYS A 351 -3.69 24.33 -3.28
CA LYS A 351 -2.87 24.79 -2.15
C LYS A 351 -2.77 23.77 -1.02
N MET A 352 -3.78 22.92 -0.87
CA MET A 352 -3.77 21.88 0.17
C MET A 352 -2.69 20.83 -0.08
N ASP A 353 -2.36 20.54 -1.34
CA ASP A 353 -1.27 19.63 -1.67
C ASP A 353 0.07 20.17 -1.16
N TYR A 354 0.32 21.47 -1.33
CA TYR A 354 1.49 22.14 -0.75
C TYR A 354 1.48 22.09 0.79
N ARG A 355 0.32 22.30 1.43
CA ARG A 355 0.20 22.27 2.90
C ARG A 355 0.48 20.88 3.48
N PHE A 356 0.03 19.81 2.81
CA PHE A 356 0.35 18.44 3.21
C PHE A 356 1.85 18.14 3.08
N LEU A 357 2.48 18.54 1.97
CA LEU A 357 3.92 18.38 1.80
C LEU A 357 4.71 19.20 2.84
N ASN A 358 4.25 20.42 3.15
CA ASN A 358 4.86 21.32 4.14
C ASN A 358 4.86 20.75 5.57
N THR A 359 3.98 19.78 5.87
CA THR A 359 4.01 19.11 7.19
C THR A 359 5.34 18.43 7.46
N LEU A 360 6.08 18.01 6.41
CA LEU A 360 7.42 17.42 6.56
C LEU A 360 8.44 18.42 7.07
N ASP A 361 8.36 19.69 6.68
CA ASP A 361 9.20 20.76 7.22
C ASP A 361 8.67 21.22 8.60
N ASN A 362 7.35 21.37 8.78
CA ASN A 362 6.74 21.89 10.01
C ASN A 362 6.87 20.93 11.20
N ILE A 363 6.50 19.68 11.01
CA ILE A 363 6.43 18.68 12.11
C ILE A 363 7.43 17.53 11.90
N GLY A 364 8.36 17.67 10.94
CA GLY A 364 9.47 16.77 10.70
C GLY A 364 9.11 15.56 9.84
N ASN A 365 10.16 14.94 9.29
CA ASN A 365 10.06 13.72 8.50
C ASN A 365 9.49 12.56 9.34
N SER A 366 8.66 11.73 8.73
CA SER A 366 8.04 10.56 9.40
C SER A 366 7.83 9.45 8.38
N PRO A 367 7.89 8.18 8.80
CA PRO A 367 7.52 7.07 7.91
C PRO A 367 6.10 7.21 7.34
N GLU A 368 5.17 7.77 8.10
CA GLU A 368 3.76 7.89 7.73
C GLU A 368 3.18 9.26 8.11
N PRO A 369 2.15 9.71 7.38
CA PRO A 369 1.56 9.08 6.20
C PRO A 369 2.49 9.09 4.99
N ASN A 370 2.38 8.09 4.10
CA ASN A 370 2.97 8.15 2.77
C ASN A 370 2.29 9.26 1.97
N LEU A 371 3.04 10.23 1.52
CA LEU A 371 2.56 11.32 0.66
C LEU A 371 2.78 10.90 -0.79
N THR A 372 1.69 10.54 -1.48
CA THR A 372 1.76 10.09 -2.88
C THR A 372 1.38 11.23 -3.81
N VAL A 373 2.36 11.71 -4.56
CA VAL A 373 2.11 12.70 -5.62
C VAL A 373 1.77 11.96 -6.91
N LEU A 374 0.57 12.22 -7.40
CA LEU A 374 0.10 11.73 -8.70
C LEU A 374 0.73 12.60 -9.78
N TRP A 375 1.77 12.07 -10.45
CA TRP A 375 2.64 12.84 -11.32
C TRP A 375 2.18 12.90 -12.77
N SER A 376 2.32 14.07 -13.37
CA SER A 376 2.22 14.33 -14.79
C SER A 376 3.11 15.52 -15.17
N ASP A 377 3.65 15.53 -16.37
CA ASP A 377 4.35 16.67 -16.99
C ASP A 377 3.43 17.90 -17.18
N GLN A 378 2.11 17.68 -17.13
CA GLN A 378 1.09 18.74 -17.23
C GLN A 378 0.81 19.45 -15.89
N LEU A 379 1.39 19.01 -14.77
CA LEU A 379 1.30 19.72 -13.51
C LEU A 379 2.10 21.04 -13.57
N PRO A 380 1.69 22.09 -12.83
CA PRO A 380 2.46 23.34 -12.75
C PRO A 380 3.93 23.08 -12.41
N TYR A 381 4.83 23.70 -13.14
CA TYR A 381 6.26 23.50 -12.96
C TYR A 381 6.75 23.90 -11.55
N SER A 382 6.16 24.96 -10.96
CA SER A 382 6.38 25.36 -9.57
C SER A 382 6.10 24.21 -8.60
N PHE A 383 4.97 23.51 -8.76
CA PHE A 383 4.61 22.38 -7.93
C PHE A 383 5.56 21.19 -8.10
N ARG A 384 5.90 20.83 -9.34
CA ARG A 384 6.87 19.76 -9.63
C ARG A 384 8.23 20.04 -8.99
N ARG A 385 8.72 21.29 -9.10
CA ARG A 385 9.95 21.72 -8.43
C ARG A 385 9.85 21.61 -6.91
N TYR A 386 8.75 22.08 -6.33
CA TYR A 386 8.51 21.99 -4.89
C TYR A 386 8.53 20.53 -4.40
N CYS A 387 7.86 19.63 -5.09
CA CYS A 387 7.89 18.20 -4.79
C CYS A 387 9.34 17.65 -4.81
N MET A 388 10.13 17.98 -5.82
CA MET A 388 11.52 17.50 -5.92
C MET A 388 12.42 18.12 -4.86
N ALA A 389 12.22 19.40 -4.52
CA ALA A 389 12.93 20.06 -3.43
C ALA A 389 12.60 19.39 -2.07
N MET A 390 11.33 19.01 -1.85
CA MET A 390 10.91 18.28 -0.65
C MET A 390 11.49 16.85 -0.62
N SER A 391 11.52 16.14 -1.75
CA SER A 391 12.13 14.81 -1.84
C SER A 391 13.65 14.81 -1.66
N HIS A 392 14.32 15.91 -1.95
CA HIS A 392 15.74 16.07 -1.66
C HIS A 392 16.03 16.17 -0.15
N LYS A 393 15.06 16.68 0.62
CA LYS A 393 15.16 16.81 2.08
C LYS A 393 14.57 15.61 2.84
N HIS A 394 13.49 15.03 2.31
CA HIS A 394 12.63 14.08 3.02
C HIS A 394 12.32 12.86 2.17
N SER A 395 12.42 11.68 2.75
CA SER A 395 12.12 10.41 2.06
C SER A 395 10.64 9.99 2.12
N SER A 396 9.74 10.79 2.71
CA SER A 396 8.32 10.40 2.94
C SER A 396 7.40 10.60 1.73
N ILE A 397 7.94 10.93 0.56
CA ILE A 397 7.19 11.20 -0.67
C ILE A 397 7.44 10.10 -1.70
N GLN A 398 6.38 9.68 -2.38
CA GLN A 398 6.46 8.80 -3.56
C GLN A 398 5.69 9.39 -4.73
N TYR A 399 5.94 8.87 -5.93
CA TYR A 399 5.39 9.39 -7.17
C TYR A 399 4.74 8.27 -7.98
N GLU A 400 3.57 8.56 -8.54
CA GLU A 400 2.85 7.68 -9.46
C GLU A 400 2.47 8.43 -10.74
N GLY A 401 2.78 7.84 -11.88
CA GLY A 401 2.44 8.39 -13.20
C GLY A 401 0.99 8.13 -13.53
N VAL A 402 0.18 9.19 -13.67
CA VAL A 402 -1.27 9.06 -13.83
C VAL A 402 -1.84 9.59 -15.14
N THR A 403 -1.03 10.20 -15.99
CA THR A 403 -1.52 10.78 -17.25
C THR A 403 -2.20 9.73 -18.13
N THR A 404 -1.60 8.56 -18.29
CA THR A 404 -2.16 7.44 -19.06
C THR A 404 -3.38 6.85 -18.35
N MET A 405 -3.31 6.67 -17.03
CA MET A 405 -4.39 6.12 -16.21
C MET A 405 -5.63 7.02 -16.23
N ALA A 406 -5.49 8.34 -16.14
CA ALA A 406 -6.59 9.27 -16.22
C ALA A 406 -7.33 9.18 -17.58
N LYS A 407 -6.59 9.02 -18.68
CA LYS A 407 -7.18 8.83 -20.02
C LYS A 407 -7.96 7.52 -20.14
N ASP A 408 -7.57 6.50 -19.41
CA ASP A 408 -8.24 5.20 -19.37
C ASP A 408 -9.42 5.17 -18.36
N GLY A 409 -9.74 6.30 -17.72
CA GLY A 409 -10.84 6.45 -16.76
C GLY A 409 -10.50 5.91 -15.35
N TYR A 410 -9.21 5.72 -15.03
CA TYR A 410 -8.79 5.36 -13.69
C TYR A 410 -8.85 6.55 -12.73
N GLY A 411 -9.56 6.38 -11.65
CA GLY A 411 -9.45 7.05 -10.38
C GLY A 411 -9.27 8.55 -10.33
N GLU A 412 -10.35 9.31 -10.44
CA GLU A 412 -10.29 10.76 -10.24
C GLU A 412 -10.04 11.12 -8.76
N MET A 413 -10.58 10.33 -7.82
CA MET A 413 -10.66 10.75 -6.41
C MET A 413 -9.78 9.99 -5.44
N SER A 414 -9.30 8.82 -5.77
CA SER A 414 -8.63 7.99 -4.77
C SER A 414 -7.33 7.38 -5.26
N CYS A 415 -6.43 7.16 -4.31
CA CYS A 415 -5.25 6.33 -4.47
C CYS A 415 -5.19 5.36 -3.30
N ILE A 416 -4.78 4.15 -3.56
CA ILE A 416 -4.61 3.14 -2.52
C ILE A 416 -3.18 3.18 -2.00
N SER A 417 -3.02 2.69 -0.80
CA SER A 417 -1.77 2.55 -0.10
C SER A 417 -0.67 1.86 -0.91
N CYS A 418 0.55 2.17 -0.64
CA CYS A 418 1.75 1.78 -1.37
C CYS A 418 1.80 2.43 -2.75
N CYS A 419 1.67 1.64 -3.81
CA CYS A 419 1.85 2.04 -5.20
C CYS A 419 0.74 1.49 -6.09
N VAL A 420 -0.46 1.32 -5.53
CA VAL A 420 -1.65 0.90 -6.27
C VAL A 420 -2.21 2.07 -7.06
N SER A 421 -2.66 1.82 -8.27
CA SER A 421 -3.22 2.83 -9.16
C SER A 421 -4.42 3.56 -8.53
N PRO A 422 -4.63 4.83 -8.85
CA PRO A 422 -5.78 5.58 -8.37
C PRO A 422 -7.10 4.90 -8.71
N LEU A 423 -8.03 4.91 -7.77
CA LEU A 423 -9.38 4.37 -7.94
C LEU A 423 -10.43 5.44 -7.66
N ASP A 424 -11.57 5.35 -8.30
CA ASP A 424 -12.73 6.19 -8.01
C ASP A 424 -13.92 5.35 -7.55
N PRO A 425 -14.21 5.31 -6.23
CA PRO A 425 -15.35 4.58 -5.70
C PRO A 425 -16.71 4.99 -6.27
N GLU A 426 -16.80 6.17 -6.86
CA GLU A 426 -18.02 6.73 -7.44
C GLU A 426 -18.06 6.65 -8.98
N SER A 427 -17.12 5.94 -9.61
CA SER A 427 -17.10 5.73 -11.05
C SER A 427 -18.40 5.08 -11.54
N GLU A 428 -19.08 5.69 -12.49
CA GLU A 428 -20.38 5.23 -13.01
C GLU A 428 -20.28 3.95 -13.82
N ASP A 429 -19.13 3.65 -14.39
CA ASP A 429 -18.88 2.40 -15.13
C ASP A 429 -18.58 1.21 -14.21
N GLN A 430 -18.54 1.43 -12.91
CA GLN A 430 -18.26 0.46 -11.87
C GLN A 430 -16.93 -0.31 -12.07
N ARG A 431 -16.02 0.24 -12.84
CA ARG A 431 -14.65 -0.28 -12.96
C ARG A 431 -13.73 0.47 -12.01
N HIS A 432 -12.76 -0.26 -11.45
CA HIS A 432 -11.75 0.37 -10.60
C HIS A 432 -12.32 1.16 -9.40
N ASN A 433 -13.39 0.64 -8.79
CA ASN A 433 -14.02 1.33 -7.66
C ASN A 433 -13.25 1.13 -6.36
N ILE A 434 -12.93 -0.14 -6.03
CA ILE A 434 -12.22 -0.51 -4.80
C ILE A 434 -11.21 -1.60 -5.07
N GLN A 435 -10.31 -1.82 -4.11
CA GLN A 435 -9.28 -2.86 -4.16
C GLN A 435 -9.45 -3.88 -3.05
N TYR A 436 -9.48 -5.18 -3.40
CA TYR A 436 -9.27 -6.26 -2.47
C TYR A 436 -7.78 -6.46 -2.18
N PHE A 437 -7.46 -6.70 -0.91
CA PHE A 437 -6.10 -6.92 -0.45
C PHE A 437 -5.48 -8.15 -1.12
N GLY A 438 -4.24 -8.00 -1.62
CA GLY A 438 -3.50 -9.06 -2.30
C GLY A 438 -2.55 -9.84 -1.40
N ALA A 439 -1.85 -10.78 -1.99
CA ALA A 439 -0.76 -11.56 -1.39
C ALA A 439 0.43 -11.60 -2.35
N ARG A 440 1.31 -12.60 -2.23
CA ARG A 440 2.49 -12.75 -3.11
C ARG A 440 2.71 -14.20 -3.48
N VAL A 441 3.09 -14.43 -4.75
CA VAL A 441 3.63 -15.71 -5.21
C VAL A 441 5.11 -15.55 -5.56
N ASN A 442 5.89 -16.58 -5.27
CA ASN A 442 7.30 -16.62 -5.60
C ASN A 442 7.52 -17.32 -6.94
N VAL A 443 7.61 -16.52 -8.01
CA VAL A 443 7.75 -17.08 -9.37
C VAL A 443 9.12 -17.73 -9.61
N LEU A 444 10.15 -17.32 -8.85
CA LEU A 444 11.44 -18.00 -8.93
C LEU A 444 11.36 -19.42 -8.36
N LYS A 445 10.70 -19.61 -7.21
CA LYS A 445 10.46 -20.97 -6.67
C LYS A 445 9.67 -21.84 -7.65
N ALA A 446 8.65 -21.27 -8.29
CA ALA A 446 7.89 -22.00 -9.30
C ALA A 446 8.77 -22.42 -10.49
N LEU A 447 9.68 -21.55 -10.94
CA LEU A 447 10.67 -21.89 -11.96
C LEU A 447 11.60 -23.02 -11.50
N LEU A 448 12.20 -22.91 -10.29
CA LEU A 448 13.12 -23.91 -9.73
C LEU A 448 12.45 -25.28 -9.51
N SER A 449 11.23 -25.27 -9.00
CA SER A 449 10.45 -26.50 -8.80
C SER A 449 10.03 -27.14 -10.14
N SER A 450 9.84 -26.33 -11.20
CA SER A 450 9.37 -26.82 -12.51
C SER A 450 10.35 -27.77 -13.19
N TRP A 451 11.64 -27.63 -12.98
CA TRP A 451 12.65 -28.56 -13.53
C TRP A 451 13.06 -29.68 -12.57
N ASN A 452 12.59 -29.60 -11.31
CA ASN A 452 12.74 -30.64 -10.28
C ASN A 452 11.46 -31.48 -10.11
N ASN A 453 10.73 -31.75 -11.18
CA ASN A 453 9.52 -32.59 -11.16
C ASN A 453 8.45 -32.08 -10.16
N GLY A 454 8.35 -30.76 -9.94
CA GLY A 454 7.41 -30.15 -9.01
C GLY A 454 7.73 -30.37 -7.53
N TYR A 455 8.93 -30.83 -7.18
CA TYR A 455 9.41 -30.84 -5.79
C TYR A 455 9.89 -29.46 -5.35
N ASP A 456 9.77 -29.19 -4.05
CA ASP A 456 10.22 -27.94 -3.47
C ASP A 456 11.74 -27.74 -3.71
N ASP A 457 12.12 -26.54 -4.08
CA ASP A 457 13.50 -26.22 -4.44
C ASP A 457 14.48 -26.26 -3.25
N VAL A 458 13.97 -26.22 -2.00
CA VAL A 458 14.75 -26.34 -0.77
C VAL A 458 14.61 -27.74 -0.16
N HIS A 459 13.37 -28.23 -0.06
CA HIS A 459 13.04 -29.52 0.59
C HIS A 459 12.72 -30.57 -0.48
N LYS A 460 13.76 -31.23 -1.00
CA LYS A 460 13.67 -32.16 -2.13
C LYS A 460 12.70 -33.34 -1.94
N ASP A 461 12.31 -33.67 -0.72
CA ASP A 461 11.36 -34.73 -0.40
C ASP A 461 9.90 -34.22 -0.39
N TYR A 462 9.66 -32.91 -0.56
CA TYR A 462 8.34 -32.32 -0.52
C TYR A 462 7.80 -32.00 -1.91
N LYS A 463 6.88 -32.86 -2.38
CA LYS A 463 6.20 -32.66 -3.66
C LYS A 463 5.14 -31.54 -3.53
N VAL A 464 5.32 -30.47 -4.28
CA VAL A 464 4.44 -29.30 -4.25
C VAL A 464 3.31 -29.41 -5.25
N PHE A 465 3.65 -29.77 -6.51
CA PHE A 465 2.68 -29.90 -7.60
C PHE A 465 3.10 -31.00 -8.59
N ASP A 466 2.15 -31.41 -9.42
CA ASP A 466 2.31 -32.44 -10.44
C ASP A 466 2.25 -31.85 -11.85
N GLY A 467 2.49 -32.66 -12.86
CA GLY A 467 2.32 -32.30 -14.28
C GLY A 467 3.57 -31.77 -14.99
N VAL A 468 4.71 -31.70 -14.31
CA VAL A 468 6.01 -31.37 -14.88
C VAL A 468 6.94 -32.57 -14.82
N GLU A 469 7.81 -32.71 -15.80
CA GLU A 469 8.82 -33.74 -15.83
C GLU A 469 10.17 -33.18 -15.35
N PRO A 470 11.02 -34.02 -14.72
CA PRO A 470 12.34 -33.59 -14.31
C PRO A 470 13.18 -33.19 -15.52
N ASN A 471 13.92 -32.10 -15.42
CA ASN A 471 14.85 -31.71 -16.45
C ASN A 471 16.12 -32.58 -16.37
N THR A 472 16.45 -33.34 -17.38
CA THR A 472 17.61 -34.25 -17.47
C THR A 472 18.71 -33.75 -18.40
N SER A 473 18.55 -32.58 -19.02
CA SER A 473 19.50 -32.01 -19.98
C SER A 473 20.86 -31.72 -19.33
N GLU A 474 21.96 -31.97 -20.02
CA GLU A 474 23.30 -31.60 -19.56
C GLU A 474 23.49 -30.06 -19.51
N ILE A 475 22.94 -29.38 -20.49
CA ILE A 475 22.83 -27.92 -20.57
C ILE A 475 21.35 -27.62 -20.75
N PHE A 476 20.83 -26.63 -20.05
CA PHE A 476 19.41 -26.24 -20.15
C PHE A 476 19.06 -25.84 -21.61
N ASP A 477 17.97 -26.42 -22.11
CA ASP A 477 17.27 -25.95 -23.29
C ASP A 477 16.19 -24.97 -22.92
N TYR A 478 16.22 -23.77 -23.51
CA TYR A 478 15.32 -22.68 -23.14
C TYR A 478 13.84 -23.05 -23.36
N ASP A 479 13.51 -23.65 -24.50
CA ASP A 479 12.12 -23.97 -24.86
C ASP A 479 11.55 -25.06 -23.93
N GLN A 480 12.35 -26.03 -23.53
CA GLN A 480 11.97 -27.06 -22.56
C GLN A 480 11.74 -26.44 -21.18
N VAL A 481 12.63 -25.52 -20.75
CA VAL A 481 12.48 -24.80 -19.47
C VAL A 481 11.20 -23.99 -19.45
N ILE A 482 10.91 -23.23 -20.51
CA ILE A 482 9.68 -22.44 -20.63
C ILE A 482 8.44 -23.34 -20.59
N ALA A 483 8.44 -24.46 -21.34
CA ALA A 483 7.28 -25.37 -21.38
C ALA A 483 6.94 -25.96 -19.99
N ASN A 484 7.94 -26.28 -19.17
CA ASN A 484 7.73 -26.73 -17.81
C ASN A 484 7.31 -25.59 -16.87
N PHE A 485 7.92 -24.41 -17.04
CA PHE A 485 7.60 -23.24 -16.24
C PHE A 485 6.16 -22.75 -16.48
N GLU A 486 5.68 -22.79 -17.71
CA GLU A 486 4.28 -22.47 -18.02
C GLU A 486 3.29 -23.37 -17.28
N LYS A 487 3.56 -24.69 -17.17
CA LYS A 487 2.73 -25.60 -16.37
C LYS A 487 2.79 -25.27 -14.87
N ALA A 488 3.96 -24.88 -14.36
CA ALA A 488 4.10 -24.43 -12.99
C ALA A 488 3.32 -23.11 -12.73
N LEU A 489 3.33 -22.19 -13.70
CA LEU A 489 2.54 -20.97 -13.64
C LEU A 489 1.03 -21.25 -13.68
N ASP A 490 0.56 -22.22 -14.47
CA ASP A 490 -0.85 -22.64 -14.47
C ASP A 490 -1.27 -23.11 -13.08
N TRP A 491 -0.54 -24.07 -12.48
CA TRP A 491 -0.81 -24.53 -11.12
C TRP A 491 -0.74 -23.41 -10.07
N LEU A 492 0.27 -22.55 -10.16
CA LEU A 492 0.49 -21.47 -9.21
C LEU A 492 -0.65 -20.46 -9.22
N THR A 493 -1.12 -20.08 -10.42
CA THR A 493 -2.22 -19.11 -10.57
C THR A 493 -3.55 -19.71 -10.14
N ASP A 494 -3.86 -20.98 -10.50
CA ASP A 494 -5.05 -21.69 -10.05
C ASP A 494 -5.13 -21.72 -8.52
N THR A 495 -4.03 -22.15 -7.89
CA THR A 495 -3.93 -22.25 -6.42
C THR A 495 -4.05 -20.89 -5.73
N TYR A 496 -3.45 -19.86 -6.33
CA TYR A 496 -3.48 -18.50 -5.77
C TYR A 496 -4.88 -17.88 -5.85
N VAL A 497 -5.55 -18.04 -6.99
CA VAL A 497 -6.93 -17.56 -7.17
C VAL A 497 -7.88 -18.26 -6.19
N ASP A 498 -7.76 -19.57 -6.03
CA ASP A 498 -8.59 -20.33 -5.08
C ASP A 498 -8.37 -19.83 -3.65
N ALA A 499 -7.12 -19.60 -3.25
CA ALA A 499 -6.81 -19.05 -1.93
C ALA A 499 -7.44 -17.67 -1.71
N MET A 500 -7.32 -16.76 -2.68
CA MET A 500 -7.85 -15.41 -2.58
C MET A 500 -9.38 -15.39 -2.56
N ASN A 501 -10.03 -16.20 -3.36
CA ASN A 501 -11.49 -16.35 -3.35
C ASN A 501 -12.00 -16.83 -1.96
N ILE A 502 -11.34 -17.82 -1.37
CA ILE A 502 -11.67 -18.33 -0.03
C ILE A 502 -11.46 -17.23 1.02
N ILE A 503 -10.34 -16.52 0.98
CA ILE A 503 -10.00 -15.50 1.97
C ILE A 503 -11.04 -14.38 1.96
N HIS A 504 -11.35 -13.81 0.79
CA HIS A 504 -12.29 -12.68 0.70
C HIS A 504 -13.71 -13.09 1.02
N TYR A 505 -14.13 -14.30 0.61
CA TYR A 505 -15.44 -14.85 1.03
C TYR A 505 -15.54 -15.00 2.55
N MET A 506 -14.52 -15.58 3.19
CA MET A 506 -14.53 -15.80 4.64
C MET A 506 -14.38 -14.51 5.44
N THR A 507 -13.64 -13.53 4.91
CA THR A 507 -13.55 -12.18 5.50
C THR A 507 -14.94 -11.53 5.51
N ASP A 508 -15.65 -11.49 4.40
CA ASP A 508 -16.99 -10.92 4.33
C ASP A 508 -18.00 -11.69 5.21
N LYS A 509 -17.84 -12.99 5.31
CA LYS A 509 -18.75 -13.83 6.10
C LYS A 509 -18.61 -13.64 7.61
N TYR A 510 -17.38 -13.52 8.11
CA TYR A 510 -17.11 -13.55 9.55
C TYR A 510 -16.67 -12.21 10.15
N ASN A 511 -16.17 -11.30 9.34
CA ASN A 511 -15.73 -9.96 9.79
C ASN A 511 -15.82 -8.94 8.65
N TYR A 512 -17.04 -8.71 8.14
CA TYR A 512 -17.28 -7.73 7.09
C TYR A 512 -16.83 -6.33 7.53
N GLU A 513 -16.12 -5.63 6.66
CA GLU A 513 -15.56 -4.30 6.94
C GLU A 513 -16.61 -3.18 6.81
N ALA A 514 -17.69 -3.30 7.58
CA ALA A 514 -18.91 -2.51 7.45
C ALA A 514 -18.67 -1.00 7.55
N VAL A 515 -17.81 -0.55 8.48
CA VAL A 515 -17.60 0.89 8.67
C VAL A 515 -16.85 1.52 7.50
N GLN A 516 -15.87 0.82 6.92
CA GLN A 516 -15.18 1.29 5.71
C GLN A 516 -16.13 1.35 4.51
N MET A 517 -16.95 0.31 4.36
CA MET A 517 -17.93 0.23 3.28
C MET A 517 -19.10 1.22 3.44
N ALA A 518 -19.40 1.65 4.66
CA ALA A 518 -20.45 2.63 4.94
C ALA A 518 -20.18 4.01 4.32
N PHE A 519 -18.91 4.35 4.09
CA PHE A 519 -18.49 5.58 3.42
C PHE A 519 -18.38 5.44 1.89
N LEU A 520 -18.85 4.34 1.33
CA LEU A 520 -18.79 4.07 -0.11
C LEU A 520 -20.20 3.89 -0.68
N PRO A 521 -20.41 4.11 -1.98
CA PRO A 521 -21.62 3.67 -2.66
C PRO A 521 -21.90 2.18 -2.45
N THR A 522 -23.13 1.76 -2.55
CA THR A 522 -23.51 0.36 -2.27
C THR A 522 -23.09 -0.60 -3.39
N HIS A 523 -23.22 -0.18 -4.64
CA HIS A 523 -22.89 -1.01 -5.80
C HIS A 523 -21.48 -0.72 -6.28
N LEU A 524 -20.55 -1.61 -5.93
CA LEU A 524 -19.14 -1.47 -6.24
C LEU A 524 -18.59 -2.73 -6.89
N ARG A 525 -17.65 -2.54 -7.80
CA ARG A 525 -16.82 -3.59 -8.35
C ARG A 525 -15.39 -3.44 -7.84
N ALA A 526 -14.78 -4.54 -7.45
CA ALA A 526 -13.43 -4.54 -6.91
C ALA A 526 -12.40 -5.00 -7.94
N ASN A 527 -11.20 -4.46 -7.87
CA ASN A 527 -10.00 -5.14 -8.33
C ASN A 527 -9.55 -6.12 -7.23
N MET A 528 -8.96 -7.25 -7.63
CA MET A 528 -8.31 -8.18 -6.71
C MET A 528 -6.84 -8.27 -7.05
N GLY A 529 -5.97 -7.96 -6.09
CA GLY A 529 -4.52 -7.91 -6.27
C GLY A 529 -3.87 -9.28 -6.25
N PHE A 530 -2.94 -9.50 -7.18
CA PHE A 530 -2.15 -10.73 -7.31
C PHE A 530 -0.66 -10.37 -7.45
N GLY A 531 0.07 -10.44 -6.32
CA GLY A 531 1.46 -10.01 -6.28
C GLY A 531 2.47 -11.08 -6.71
N ILE A 532 3.55 -10.62 -7.31
CA ILE A 532 4.70 -11.43 -7.73
C ILE A 532 5.93 -11.01 -6.92
N CYS A 533 6.70 -11.96 -6.40
CA CYS A 533 8.06 -11.76 -5.90
C CYS A 533 9.08 -12.62 -6.65
N GLY A 534 10.35 -12.24 -6.57
CA GLY A 534 11.43 -12.90 -7.31
C GLY A 534 11.44 -12.58 -8.82
N PHE A 535 10.75 -11.52 -9.25
CA PHE A 535 10.57 -11.16 -10.65
C PHE A 535 11.91 -10.97 -11.38
N ALA A 536 12.76 -10.05 -10.91
CA ALA A 536 14.05 -9.76 -11.55
C ALA A 536 14.97 -11.00 -11.60
N ASN A 537 15.01 -11.77 -10.51
CA ASN A 537 15.84 -12.99 -10.44
C ASN A 537 15.34 -14.07 -11.42
N THR A 538 14.03 -14.18 -11.63
CA THR A 538 13.42 -15.09 -12.62
C THR A 538 13.77 -14.66 -14.03
N VAL A 539 13.62 -13.37 -14.33
CA VAL A 539 13.94 -12.80 -15.65
C VAL A 539 15.41 -12.99 -15.97
N ASP A 540 16.32 -12.68 -15.04
CA ASP A 540 17.76 -12.86 -15.21
C ASP A 540 18.14 -14.34 -15.38
N SER A 541 17.49 -15.26 -14.63
CA SER A 541 17.71 -16.71 -14.77
C SER A 541 17.31 -17.21 -16.15
N LEU A 542 16.15 -16.78 -16.65
CA LEU A 542 15.68 -17.11 -18.00
C LEU A 542 16.57 -16.49 -19.09
N SER A 543 17.08 -15.28 -18.88
CA SER A 543 18.04 -14.63 -19.77
C SER A 543 19.36 -15.42 -19.83
N ALA A 544 19.89 -15.85 -18.69
CA ALA A 544 21.08 -16.68 -18.63
C ALA A 544 20.89 -18.00 -19.41
N ILE A 545 19.75 -18.68 -19.24
CA ILE A 545 19.42 -19.92 -19.94
C ILE A 545 19.30 -19.70 -21.45
N LYS A 546 18.77 -18.55 -21.87
CA LYS A 546 18.53 -18.24 -23.29
C LYS A 546 19.79 -17.82 -24.05
N TYR A 547 20.68 -17.05 -23.40
CA TYR A 547 21.78 -16.35 -24.08
C TYR A 547 23.18 -16.81 -23.63
N ALA A 548 23.29 -17.58 -22.55
CA ALA A 548 24.51 -18.21 -22.09
C ALA A 548 24.35 -19.74 -22.03
N GLN A 549 25.36 -20.45 -21.53
CA GLN A 549 25.28 -21.88 -21.27
C GLN A 549 25.08 -22.09 -19.77
N VAL A 550 23.94 -22.66 -19.38
CA VAL A 550 23.62 -23.00 -17.98
C VAL A 550 23.62 -24.51 -17.84
N LYS A 551 24.61 -25.02 -17.09
CA LYS A 551 24.74 -26.43 -16.76
C LYS A 551 24.23 -26.66 -15.35
N PRO A 552 23.13 -27.39 -15.16
CA PRO A 552 22.62 -27.73 -13.83
C PRO A 552 23.53 -28.75 -13.13
N ILE A 553 23.77 -28.52 -11.84
CA ILE A 553 24.49 -29.44 -10.95
C ILE A 553 23.45 -30.24 -10.18
N ARG A 554 23.59 -31.58 -10.22
CA ARG A 554 22.63 -32.53 -9.64
C ARG A 554 23.25 -33.34 -8.54
N ASP A 555 22.44 -33.74 -7.55
CA ASP A 555 22.80 -34.74 -6.56
C ASP A 555 22.65 -36.17 -7.14
N GLU A 556 22.88 -37.18 -6.28
CA GLU A 556 22.81 -38.58 -6.65
C GLU A 556 21.41 -39.04 -7.11
N ASP A 557 20.36 -38.36 -6.65
CA ASP A 557 18.96 -38.61 -7.01
C ASP A 557 18.53 -37.85 -8.27
N GLY A 558 19.42 -37.03 -8.86
CA GLY A 558 19.17 -36.23 -10.04
C GLY A 558 18.51 -34.86 -9.73
N PHE A 559 18.35 -34.50 -8.46
CA PHE A 559 17.80 -33.22 -8.05
C PHE A 559 18.78 -32.07 -8.33
N ILE A 560 18.31 -31.00 -8.99
CA ILE A 560 19.11 -29.83 -9.36
C ILE A 560 19.18 -28.89 -8.17
N TYR A 561 20.38 -28.59 -7.67
CA TYR A 561 20.60 -27.75 -6.50
C TYR A 561 21.58 -26.57 -6.72
N ASP A 562 22.37 -26.58 -7.81
CA ASP A 562 23.28 -25.49 -8.17
C ASP A 562 23.51 -25.43 -9.69
N TYR A 563 24.27 -24.45 -10.19
CA TYR A 563 24.43 -24.17 -11.61
C TYR A 563 25.83 -23.66 -11.93
N GLU A 564 26.36 -24.08 -13.08
CA GLU A 564 27.51 -23.45 -13.75
C GLU A 564 27.02 -22.62 -14.92
N VAL A 565 27.33 -21.32 -14.94
CA VAL A 565 26.96 -20.41 -16.03
C VAL A 565 28.21 -19.97 -16.77
N THR A 566 28.24 -20.21 -18.09
CA THR A 566 29.37 -19.86 -18.97
C THR A 566 28.86 -19.00 -20.11
N GLY A 567 29.45 -17.83 -20.30
CA GLY A 567 29.06 -16.85 -21.30
C GLY A 567 28.44 -15.59 -20.67
N ASP A 568 28.24 -14.58 -21.49
CA ASP A 568 27.60 -13.31 -21.07
C ASP A 568 26.16 -13.27 -21.54
N PHE A 569 25.31 -12.58 -20.78
CA PHE A 569 23.88 -12.43 -21.06
C PHE A 569 23.38 -11.08 -20.52
N PRO A 570 22.36 -10.47 -21.16
CA PRO A 570 21.78 -9.22 -20.69
C PRO A 570 20.99 -9.44 -19.41
N ARG A 571 21.02 -8.46 -18.49
CA ARG A 571 20.26 -8.47 -17.26
C ARG A 571 19.14 -7.46 -17.26
N TYR A 572 18.10 -7.76 -16.55
CA TYR A 572 16.98 -6.86 -16.32
C TYR A 572 17.47 -5.55 -15.65
N GLY A 573 17.10 -4.41 -16.25
CA GLY A 573 17.55 -3.09 -15.83
C GLY A 573 18.71 -2.50 -16.64
N GLU A 574 19.18 -3.20 -17.70
CA GLU A 574 20.27 -2.74 -18.56
C GLU A 574 19.79 -2.05 -19.85
N ASP A 575 18.46 -1.86 -20.01
CA ASP A 575 17.84 -1.31 -21.23
C ASP A 575 18.14 -2.14 -22.49
N ASP A 576 18.16 -3.45 -22.34
CA ASP A 576 18.42 -4.40 -23.43
C ASP A 576 17.11 -5.15 -23.76
N ASP A 577 16.60 -4.94 -24.98
CA ASP A 577 15.32 -5.51 -25.42
C ASP A 577 15.27 -7.04 -25.34
N ARG A 578 16.43 -7.73 -25.42
CA ARG A 578 16.49 -9.19 -25.33
C ARG A 578 15.99 -9.72 -23.98
N VAL A 579 16.33 -9.04 -22.89
CA VAL A 579 15.89 -9.40 -21.52
C VAL A 579 14.59 -8.71 -21.16
N ASP A 580 14.37 -7.48 -21.65
CA ASP A 580 13.13 -6.74 -21.43
C ASP A 580 11.92 -7.48 -22.01
N ASP A 581 12.07 -8.18 -23.14
CA ASP A 581 11.03 -9.02 -23.73
C ASP A 581 10.72 -10.27 -22.88
N ILE A 582 11.70 -10.82 -22.16
CA ILE A 582 11.46 -11.91 -21.19
C ILE A 582 10.62 -11.36 -20.01
N ALA A 583 10.94 -10.16 -19.52
CA ALA A 583 10.19 -9.51 -18.45
C ALA A 583 8.73 -9.23 -18.85
N LYS A 584 8.50 -8.70 -20.06
CA LYS A 584 7.15 -8.49 -20.63
C LYS A 584 6.39 -9.80 -20.75
N TRP A 585 7.05 -10.85 -21.26
CA TRP A 585 6.45 -12.18 -21.39
C TRP A 585 6.01 -12.73 -20.01
N LEU A 586 6.85 -12.63 -18.99
CA LEU A 586 6.52 -13.14 -17.66
C LEU A 586 5.30 -12.46 -17.06
N MET A 587 5.21 -11.13 -17.20
CA MET A 587 4.04 -10.37 -16.72
C MET A 587 2.77 -10.80 -17.45
N GLU A 588 2.81 -10.87 -18.78
CA GLU A 588 1.64 -11.25 -19.58
C GLU A 588 1.25 -12.72 -19.36
N ALA A 589 2.23 -13.61 -19.26
CA ALA A 589 2.00 -15.02 -18.98
C ALA A 589 1.30 -15.24 -17.61
N PHE A 590 1.66 -14.46 -16.62
CA PHE A 590 1.01 -14.50 -15.30
C PHE A 590 -0.40 -13.90 -15.35
N PHE A 591 -0.55 -12.69 -15.91
CA PHE A 591 -1.84 -11.99 -15.96
C PHE A 591 -2.88 -12.75 -16.80
N SER A 592 -2.50 -13.24 -17.99
CA SER A 592 -3.42 -13.96 -18.86
C SER A 592 -4.00 -15.24 -18.22
N ARG A 593 -3.25 -15.85 -17.31
CA ARG A 593 -3.72 -17.00 -16.52
C ARG A 593 -4.74 -16.60 -15.47
N LEU A 594 -4.46 -15.56 -14.72
CA LEU A 594 -5.41 -15.02 -13.71
C LEU A 594 -6.76 -14.67 -14.34
N ASN A 595 -6.75 -14.10 -15.53
CA ASN A 595 -7.95 -13.65 -16.25
C ASN A 595 -8.86 -14.78 -16.76
N LYS A 596 -8.41 -16.05 -16.65
CA LYS A 596 -9.25 -17.23 -16.97
C LYS A 596 -10.22 -17.58 -15.86
N HIS A 597 -10.03 -17.03 -14.66
CA HIS A 597 -10.76 -17.43 -13.46
C HIS A 597 -11.90 -16.47 -13.11
N LYS A 598 -12.93 -17.02 -12.48
CA LYS A 598 -13.96 -16.23 -11.83
C LYS A 598 -13.49 -15.85 -10.43
N LEU A 599 -13.43 -14.56 -10.16
CA LEU A 599 -13.04 -14.03 -8.86
C LEU A 599 -14.27 -13.73 -7.98
N TYR A 600 -14.04 -13.68 -6.67
CA TYR A 600 -15.06 -13.38 -5.67
C TYR A 600 -15.76 -12.05 -5.98
N LYS A 601 -17.10 -12.03 -5.90
CA LYS A 601 -17.96 -10.88 -6.26
C LYS A 601 -17.68 -10.30 -7.67
N ASN A 602 -17.28 -11.15 -8.62
CA ASN A 602 -16.92 -10.75 -9.98
C ASN A 602 -15.83 -9.66 -10.03
N ALA A 603 -14.88 -9.67 -9.09
CA ALA A 603 -13.73 -8.77 -9.11
C ALA A 603 -12.90 -8.95 -10.40
N GLU A 604 -12.13 -7.94 -10.77
CA GLU A 604 -11.16 -7.99 -11.86
C GLU A 604 -9.77 -8.32 -11.32
N ALA A 605 -9.04 -9.20 -12.00
CA ALA A 605 -7.67 -9.50 -11.61
C ALA A 605 -6.75 -8.33 -11.95
N THR A 606 -5.84 -8.00 -11.04
CA THR A 606 -4.75 -7.05 -11.29
C THR A 606 -3.46 -7.55 -10.65
N VAL A 607 -2.33 -7.27 -11.29
CA VAL A 607 -1.01 -7.76 -10.85
C VAL A 607 -0.29 -6.69 -10.05
N SER A 608 0.57 -7.12 -9.13
CA SER A 608 1.59 -6.26 -8.52
C SER A 608 2.99 -6.88 -8.56
N ILE A 609 3.99 -6.01 -8.67
CA ILE A 609 5.40 -6.34 -8.43
C ILE A 609 5.85 -5.48 -7.24
N LEU A 610 5.47 -5.92 -6.06
CA LEU A 610 5.64 -5.19 -4.81
C LEU A 610 5.97 -6.18 -3.69
N THR A 611 7.10 -6.04 -3.01
CA THR A 611 7.56 -6.97 -1.97
C THR A 611 7.74 -6.36 -0.58
N ILE A 612 7.73 -5.04 -0.45
CA ILE A 612 7.97 -4.38 0.84
C ILE A 612 9.37 -4.81 1.37
N THR A 613 9.54 -5.07 2.67
CA THR A 613 10.76 -5.70 3.25
C THR A 613 10.72 -7.23 3.20
N SER A 614 9.61 -7.81 2.79
CA SER A 614 9.45 -9.27 2.67
C SER A 614 10.30 -9.92 1.57
N ASN A 615 10.93 -9.12 0.68
CA ASN A 615 11.95 -9.60 -0.26
C ASN A 615 13.07 -10.38 0.45
N VAL A 616 13.50 -9.94 1.63
CA VAL A 616 14.48 -10.63 2.46
C VAL A 616 13.97 -12.00 2.93
N ALA A 617 12.72 -12.05 3.41
CA ALA A 617 12.09 -13.31 3.83
C ALA A 617 11.94 -14.28 2.66
N TYR A 618 11.51 -13.81 1.49
CA TYR A 618 11.38 -14.65 0.29
C TYR A 618 12.73 -15.23 -0.17
N SER A 619 13.80 -14.44 -0.10
CA SER A 619 15.15 -14.90 -0.42
C SER A 619 15.61 -16.04 0.50
N LYS A 620 15.28 -15.93 1.80
CA LYS A 620 15.60 -16.94 2.83
C LYS A 620 14.76 -18.23 2.71
N GLN A 621 13.86 -18.29 1.77
CA GLN A 621 12.97 -19.42 1.49
C GLN A 621 13.18 -19.99 0.07
N THR A 622 14.17 -19.51 -0.68
CA THR A 622 14.41 -19.90 -2.08
C THR A 622 15.82 -20.43 -2.27
N ALA A 623 15.96 -21.56 -2.98
CA ALA A 623 17.24 -22.16 -3.27
C ALA A 623 18.05 -21.40 -4.34
N ASN A 624 19.25 -21.88 -4.66
CA ASN A 624 20.07 -21.31 -5.72
C ASN A 624 19.34 -21.30 -7.07
N SER A 625 19.58 -20.25 -7.86
CA SER A 625 19.23 -20.19 -9.29
C SER A 625 20.49 -19.91 -10.12
N PRO A 626 20.42 -19.91 -11.45
CA PRO A 626 21.57 -19.59 -12.30
C PRO A 626 22.25 -18.25 -11.97
N VAL A 627 21.51 -17.30 -11.40
CA VAL A 627 21.99 -15.93 -11.15
C VAL A 627 21.92 -15.48 -9.69
N HIS A 628 21.27 -16.27 -8.83
CA HIS A 628 21.00 -15.93 -7.44
C HIS A 628 21.51 -17.01 -6.49
N ARG A 629 22.20 -16.60 -5.43
CA ARG A 629 22.59 -17.48 -4.33
C ARG A 629 21.50 -17.51 -3.27
N GLY A 630 20.81 -18.63 -3.19
CA GLY A 630 19.73 -18.90 -2.25
C GLY A 630 20.19 -19.66 -1.02
N VAL A 631 19.23 -20.26 -0.35
CA VAL A 631 19.46 -21.14 0.79
C VAL A 631 19.91 -22.54 0.34
N PHE A 632 20.55 -23.27 1.25
CA PHE A 632 20.84 -24.68 1.08
C PHE A 632 20.62 -25.43 2.42
N LEU A 633 20.48 -26.75 2.34
CA LEU A 633 20.35 -27.57 3.54
C LEU A 633 21.72 -27.96 4.06
N ASN A 634 21.92 -27.87 5.37
CA ASN A 634 23.05 -28.49 6.08
C ASN A 634 22.89 -30.02 6.14
N GLU A 635 23.93 -30.74 6.58
CA GLU A 635 23.89 -32.20 6.74
C GLU A 635 22.79 -32.67 7.72
N ASP A 636 22.43 -31.86 8.70
CA ASP A 636 21.36 -32.13 9.67
C ASP A 636 19.95 -31.78 9.17
N GLY A 637 19.81 -31.32 7.92
CA GLY A 637 18.54 -30.90 7.30
C GLY A 637 18.08 -29.49 7.66
N SER A 638 18.83 -28.74 8.47
CA SER A 638 18.51 -27.34 8.76
C SER A 638 18.83 -26.44 7.59
N VAL A 639 18.01 -25.40 7.41
CA VAL A 639 18.18 -24.40 6.34
C VAL A 639 19.34 -23.46 6.66
N ASN A 640 20.32 -23.38 5.77
CA ASN A 640 21.46 -22.49 5.88
C ASN A 640 21.23 -21.23 5.03
N THR A 641 21.21 -20.08 5.69
CA THR A 641 20.97 -18.77 5.06
C THR A 641 22.25 -17.91 4.99
N SER A 642 23.40 -18.42 5.35
CA SER A 642 24.65 -17.63 5.54
C SER A 642 25.22 -17.02 4.26
N LYS A 643 24.84 -17.52 3.10
CA LYS A 643 25.33 -17.08 1.78
C LYS A 643 24.22 -16.50 0.90
N VAL A 644 23.03 -16.29 1.45
CA VAL A 644 21.88 -15.81 0.69
C VAL A 644 22.15 -14.39 0.16
N GLU A 645 21.96 -14.22 -1.13
CA GLU A 645 21.78 -12.91 -1.76
C GLU A 645 20.29 -12.54 -1.65
N PHE A 646 19.99 -11.31 -1.27
CA PHE A 646 18.60 -10.90 -1.12
C PHE A 646 17.98 -10.51 -2.48
N PHE A 647 16.71 -10.84 -2.67
CA PHE A 647 15.97 -10.36 -3.83
C PHE A 647 15.92 -8.83 -3.82
N PRO A 648 15.98 -8.18 -4.99
CA PRO A 648 15.69 -6.76 -5.04
C PRO A 648 14.22 -6.51 -4.63
N PRO A 649 13.92 -5.35 -4.03
CA PRO A 649 12.55 -5.03 -3.66
C PRO A 649 11.71 -4.73 -4.90
N GLY A 650 10.48 -5.25 -4.93
CA GLY A 650 9.51 -4.95 -5.97
C GLY A 650 10.02 -5.21 -7.38
N ALA A 651 9.92 -4.19 -8.21
CA ALA A 651 10.32 -4.22 -9.61
C ALA A 651 11.79 -3.79 -9.86
N ASN A 652 12.56 -3.58 -8.80
CA ASN A 652 13.96 -3.19 -8.94
C ASN A 652 14.77 -4.27 -9.68
N PRO A 653 15.76 -3.87 -10.49
CA PRO A 653 16.79 -4.78 -11.00
C PRO A 653 17.62 -5.39 -9.88
N THR A 654 18.27 -6.51 -10.18
CA THR A 654 19.26 -7.09 -9.27
C THR A 654 20.49 -6.19 -9.14
N SER A 655 21.23 -6.28 -8.04
CA SER A 655 22.48 -5.52 -7.85
C SER A 655 23.58 -5.88 -8.87
N LYS A 656 23.36 -6.89 -9.69
CA LYS A 656 24.27 -7.33 -10.74
C LYS A 656 23.99 -6.68 -12.10
N ALA A 657 22.91 -5.92 -12.25
CA ALA A 657 22.63 -5.15 -13.45
C ALA A 657 23.66 -4.04 -13.64
N ARG A 658 24.16 -3.88 -14.87
CA ARG A 658 25.27 -2.95 -15.20
C ARG A 658 24.77 -1.57 -15.66
N GLY A 659 23.46 -1.37 -15.72
CA GLY A 659 22.87 -0.13 -16.20
C GLY A 659 22.97 1.02 -15.17
N GLY A 660 23.08 2.26 -15.67
CA GLY A 660 22.88 3.46 -14.87
C GLY A 660 21.40 3.69 -14.52
N TRP A 661 21.09 4.79 -13.84
CA TRP A 661 19.72 5.08 -13.43
C TRP A 661 18.75 5.18 -14.61
N LEU A 662 19.15 5.88 -15.68
CA LEU A 662 18.31 6.05 -16.87
C LEU A 662 18.01 4.70 -17.57
N GLN A 663 19.01 3.80 -17.66
CA GLN A 663 18.78 2.47 -18.23
C GLN A 663 17.76 1.67 -17.38
N ASN A 664 17.86 1.74 -16.05
CA ASN A 664 16.88 1.09 -15.18
C ASN A 664 15.47 1.64 -15.40
N LEU A 665 15.31 2.97 -15.49
CA LEU A 665 14.03 3.61 -15.75
C LEU A 665 13.48 3.22 -17.12
N ASN A 666 14.34 3.19 -18.16
CA ASN A 666 13.95 2.79 -19.51
C ASN A 666 13.48 1.32 -19.56
N THR A 667 14.19 0.39 -18.92
CA THR A 667 13.71 -1.01 -18.81
C THR A 667 12.31 -1.07 -18.21
N LEU A 668 12.08 -0.35 -17.10
CA LEU A 668 10.77 -0.38 -16.44
C LEU A 668 9.68 0.28 -17.27
N SER A 669 9.97 1.39 -17.95
CA SER A 669 8.99 2.07 -18.80
C SER A 669 8.52 1.24 -19.99
N LYS A 670 9.34 0.27 -20.44
CA LYS A 670 8.98 -0.68 -21.52
C LYS A 670 8.01 -1.78 -21.06
N LEU A 671 7.90 -2.03 -19.73
CA LEU A 671 6.95 -3.02 -19.22
C LEU A 671 5.51 -2.49 -19.38
N ASN A 672 4.62 -3.32 -19.87
CA ASN A 672 3.22 -2.95 -20.00
C ASN A 672 2.52 -3.05 -18.63
N PHE A 673 2.42 -1.95 -17.91
CA PHE A 673 1.79 -1.90 -16.60
C PHE A 673 0.26 -1.80 -16.62
N LYS A 674 -0.39 -1.83 -17.79
CA LYS A 674 -1.85 -1.72 -17.93
C LYS A 674 -2.64 -2.67 -17.01
N HIS A 675 -2.08 -3.83 -16.71
CA HIS A 675 -2.70 -4.84 -15.85
C HIS A 675 -2.08 -4.91 -14.45
N ALA A 676 -1.18 -3.98 -14.12
CA ALA A 676 -0.46 -3.96 -12.86
C ALA A 676 -0.98 -2.87 -11.90
N ASN A 677 -2.31 -2.73 -11.82
CA ASN A 677 -2.96 -1.70 -11.01
C ASN A 677 -2.88 -1.99 -9.49
N ASP A 678 -2.49 -3.19 -9.09
CA ASP A 678 -2.19 -3.52 -7.68
C ASP A 678 -0.82 -2.99 -7.24
N GLY A 679 -0.05 -2.41 -8.15
CA GLY A 679 1.12 -1.59 -7.85
C GLY A 679 2.45 -2.16 -8.32
N ILE A 680 3.26 -1.25 -8.80
CA ILE A 680 4.67 -1.48 -9.12
C ILE A 680 5.49 -0.69 -8.13
N SER A 681 6.38 -1.34 -7.39
CA SER A 681 7.31 -0.63 -6.52
C SER A 681 8.70 -0.61 -7.12
N LEU A 682 9.09 0.55 -7.63
CA LEU A 682 10.48 0.86 -7.94
C LEU A 682 11.04 1.75 -6.82
N THR A 683 12.14 1.35 -6.19
CA THR A 683 12.83 2.17 -5.19
C THR A 683 14.20 2.56 -5.70
N THR A 684 14.40 3.83 -5.89
CA THR A 684 15.63 4.40 -6.42
C THR A 684 16.44 5.08 -5.32
N GLN A 685 17.73 4.82 -5.32
CA GLN A 685 18.72 5.51 -4.48
C GLN A 685 19.68 6.25 -5.40
N VAL A 686 19.70 7.58 -5.32
CA VAL A 686 20.51 8.41 -6.21
C VAL A 686 21.33 9.41 -5.41
N SER A 687 22.62 9.54 -5.78
CA SER A 687 23.49 10.55 -5.20
C SER A 687 23.10 11.95 -5.68
N PRO A 688 23.03 12.96 -4.79
CA PRO A 688 22.85 14.33 -5.21
C PRO A 688 23.89 14.78 -6.25
N LYS A 689 25.13 14.28 -6.16
CA LYS A 689 26.21 14.60 -7.11
C LYS A 689 25.95 14.14 -8.53
N ALA A 690 25.23 13.01 -8.71
CA ALA A 690 24.81 12.53 -10.02
C ALA A 690 23.76 13.45 -10.69
N LEU A 691 23.03 14.22 -9.87
CA LEU A 691 21.95 15.08 -10.32
C LEU A 691 22.40 16.50 -10.70
N GLY A 692 23.61 16.91 -10.35
CA GLY A 692 24.11 18.25 -10.65
C GLY A 692 24.99 18.84 -9.55
N LYS A 693 25.57 20.00 -9.86
CA LYS A 693 26.53 20.68 -8.95
C LYS A 693 25.84 21.57 -7.91
N THR A 694 24.66 22.06 -8.22
CA THR A 694 23.89 22.96 -7.35
C THR A 694 22.57 22.35 -7.00
N PHE A 695 21.97 22.77 -5.89
CA PHE A 695 20.64 22.32 -5.49
C PHE A 695 19.58 22.56 -6.59
N ASP A 696 19.63 23.72 -7.24
CA ASP A 696 18.70 24.04 -8.33
C ASP A 696 18.86 23.10 -9.54
N GLU A 697 20.10 22.80 -9.92
CA GLU A 697 20.36 21.81 -10.98
C GLU A 697 19.83 20.44 -10.59
N GLN A 698 20.09 19.99 -9.35
CA GLN A 698 19.62 18.69 -8.85
C GLN A 698 18.10 18.59 -8.88
N VAL A 699 17.40 19.59 -8.40
CA VAL A 699 15.93 19.65 -8.39
C VAL A 699 15.38 19.67 -9.83
N ASN A 700 15.93 20.48 -10.73
CA ASN A 700 15.48 20.57 -12.12
C ASN A 700 15.72 19.26 -12.88
N ASN A 701 16.87 18.62 -12.68
CA ASN A 701 17.18 17.34 -13.30
C ASN A 701 16.25 16.21 -12.79
N LEU A 702 15.92 16.20 -11.50
CA LEU A 702 14.91 15.29 -10.97
C LEU A 702 13.54 15.47 -11.63
N VAL A 703 13.07 16.71 -11.81
CA VAL A 703 11.81 16.99 -12.53
C VAL A 703 11.89 16.42 -13.94
N THR A 704 12.96 16.71 -14.68
CA THR A 704 13.12 16.26 -16.07
C THR A 704 13.17 14.74 -16.19
N ILE A 705 13.86 14.07 -15.27
CA ILE A 705 13.97 12.60 -15.27
C ILE A 705 12.62 11.96 -14.98
N LEU A 706 11.86 12.47 -14.00
CA LEU A 706 10.54 11.94 -13.70
C LEU A 706 9.54 12.20 -14.82
N ASP A 707 9.57 13.39 -15.42
CA ASP A 707 8.73 13.70 -16.59
C ASP A 707 8.99 12.69 -17.71
N GLY A 708 10.26 12.46 -18.08
CA GLY A 708 10.64 11.49 -19.12
C GLY A 708 10.27 10.05 -18.77
N TYR A 709 10.47 9.63 -17.52
CA TYR A 709 10.11 8.29 -17.08
C TYR A 709 8.60 8.02 -17.19
N PHE A 710 7.78 8.93 -16.68
CA PHE A 710 6.32 8.76 -16.71
C PHE A 710 5.72 8.97 -18.10
N GLU A 711 6.30 9.84 -18.94
CA GLU A 711 5.92 10.00 -20.35
C GLU A 711 6.15 8.71 -21.15
N GLN A 712 7.22 7.98 -20.86
CA GLN A 712 7.55 6.71 -21.50
C GLN A 712 6.73 5.50 -21.00
N GLY A 713 5.85 5.70 -20.03
CA GLY A 713 4.98 4.64 -19.49
C GLY A 713 5.40 4.09 -18.13
N GLY A 714 6.33 4.73 -17.44
CA GLY A 714 6.63 4.43 -16.04
C GLY A 714 5.39 4.60 -15.17
N GLN A 715 5.26 3.77 -14.11
CA GLN A 715 4.08 3.81 -13.25
C GLN A 715 4.38 4.39 -11.86
N HIS A 716 5.48 4.01 -11.21
CA HIS A 716 5.74 4.36 -9.83
C HIS A 716 7.24 4.51 -9.56
N VAL A 717 7.59 5.44 -8.65
CA VAL A 717 8.95 5.55 -8.10
C VAL A 717 8.95 6.02 -6.65
N ASN A 718 9.67 5.30 -5.80
CA ASN A 718 10.15 5.74 -4.51
C ASN A 718 11.53 6.35 -4.68
N LEU A 719 11.71 7.59 -4.24
CA LEU A 719 12.94 8.33 -4.43
C LEU A 719 13.66 8.54 -3.09
N ASN A 720 14.90 8.06 -2.99
CA ASN A 720 15.84 8.41 -1.92
C ASN A 720 16.99 9.21 -2.54
N VAL A 721 17.01 10.51 -2.29
CA VAL A 721 18.11 11.39 -2.71
C VAL A 721 19.06 11.54 -1.53
N MET A 722 20.21 10.86 -1.57
CA MET A 722 21.11 10.79 -0.42
C MET A 722 22.54 10.45 -0.81
N ASP A 723 23.52 10.81 0.02
CA ASP A 723 24.91 10.35 -0.13
C ASP A 723 25.04 8.96 0.51
N LEU A 724 25.53 7.99 -0.26
CA LEU A 724 25.61 6.59 0.19
C LEU A 724 26.44 6.43 1.45
N ASN A 725 27.63 7.06 1.49
CA ASN A 725 28.56 6.88 2.61
C ASN A 725 27.98 7.47 3.90
N ASP A 726 27.38 8.67 3.83
CA ASP A 726 26.74 9.31 4.99
C ASP A 726 25.59 8.47 5.54
N VAL A 727 24.73 7.95 4.68
CA VAL A 727 23.59 7.12 5.08
C VAL A 727 24.02 5.75 5.60
N TYR A 728 25.01 5.11 4.94
CA TYR A 728 25.56 3.83 5.39
C TYR A 728 26.15 3.93 6.81
N ASP A 729 26.98 4.95 7.04
CA ASP A 729 27.62 5.16 8.34
C ASP A 729 26.56 5.41 9.44
N LYS A 730 25.54 6.21 9.17
CA LYS A 730 24.42 6.45 10.10
C LYS A 730 23.61 5.18 10.40
N ILE A 731 23.25 4.40 9.37
CA ILE A 731 22.52 3.13 9.55
C ILE A 731 23.34 2.16 10.40
N MET A 732 24.62 2.03 10.12
CA MET A 732 25.51 1.11 10.85
C MET A 732 25.81 1.60 12.27
N ALA A 733 25.81 2.92 12.50
CA ALA A 733 25.89 3.52 13.83
C ALA A 733 24.58 3.38 14.65
N GLY A 734 23.49 2.93 14.01
CA GLY A 734 22.18 2.79 14.67
C GLY A 734 21.42 4.11 14.81
N GLU A 735 21.75 5.11 14.01
CA GLU A 735 21.05 6.37 14.00
C GLU A 735 19.66 6.27 13.37
N ASP A 736 18.79 7.18 13.75
CA ASP A 736 17.40 7.29 13.24
C ASP A 736 17.39 7.88 11.84
N VAL A 737 17.46 7.03 10.80
CA VAL A 737 17.36 7.45 9.41
C VAL A 737 16.03 6.97 8.82
N ILE A 738 15.25 7.87 8.24
CA ILE A 738 14.02 7.52 7.53
C ILE A 738 14.33 7.36 6.05
N VAL A 739 14.03 6.15 5.53
CA VAL A 739 14.28 5.79 4.13
C VAL A 739 13.06 5.16 3.49
N ARG A 740 12.91 5.34 2.19
CA ARG A 740 11.96 4.56 1.39
C ARG A 740 12.52 3.18 1.11
N ILE A 741 11.71 2.16 1.39
CA ILE A 741 12.11 0.76 1.22
C ILE A 741 11.51 0.16 -0.05
N SER A 742 10.19 0.11 -0.14
CA SER A 742 9.43 -0.44 -1.28
C SER A 742 7.93 -0.16 -1.05
N GLY A 743 7.45 0.97 -1.52
CA GLY A 743 6.06 1.41 -1.33
C GLY A 743 5.74 1.98 0.05
N TYR A 744 6.73 2.11 0.95
CA TYR A 744 6.60 2.78 2.24
C TYR A 744 7.95 3.26 2.78
N CYS A 745 7.90 4.14 3.80
CA CYS A 745 9.06 4.57 4.56
C CYS A 745 9.21 3.77 5.85
N VAL A 746 10.45 3.66 6.32
CA VAL A 746 10.78 3.08 7.61
C VAL A 746 11.90 3.86 8.29
N ASN A 747 11.88 3.90 9.61
CA ASN A 747 13.05 4.26 10.38
C ASN A 747 14.00 3.06 10.44
N THR A 748 15.24 3.23 10.00
CA THR A 748 16.21 2.15 9.88
C THR A 748 16.56 1.45 11.20
N LYS A 749 16.28 2.09 12.35
CA LYS A 749 16.44 1.45 13.66
C LYS A 749 15.58 0.20 13.84
N TYR A 750 14.40 0.14 13.18
CA TYR A 750 13.48 -1.01 13.26
C TYR A 750 13.81 -2.13 12.27
N LEU A 751 14.75 -1.92 11.35
CA LEU A 751 15.18 -2.94 10.40
C LEU A 751 16.03 -4.00 11.08
N THR A 752 15.82 -5.26 10.73
CA THR A 752 16.71 -6.36 11.11
C THR A 752 18.10 -6.17 10.48
N LYS A 753 19.08 -6.89 10.99
CA LYS A 753 20.44 -6.84 10.42
C LYS A 753 20.45 -7.23 8.94
N GLU A 754 19.69 -8.26 8.57
CA GLU A 754 19.59 -8.71 7.18
C GLU A 754 18.94 -7.64 6.28
N GLN A 755 17.87 -6.98 6.76
CA GLN A 755 17.22 -5.90 6.01
C GLN A 755 18.12 -4.67 5.85
N LYS A 756 18.93 -4.32 6.87
CA LYS A 756 19.96 -3.28 6.75
C LYS A 756 21.02 -3.68 5.71
N THR A 757 21.45 -4.94 5.74
CA THR A 757 22.40 -5.46 4.75
C THR A 757 21.82 -5.40 3.34
N GLU A 758 20.57 -5.83 3.15
CA GLU A 758 19.88 -5.73 1.85
C GLU A 758 19.82 -4.29 1.35
N LEU A 759 19.41 -3.36 2.21
CA LEU A 759 19.31 -1.94 1.88
C LEU A 759 20.65 -1.36 1.39
N THR A 760 21.75 -1.75 2.03
CA THR A 760 23.10 -1.27 1.66
C THR A 760 23.69 -1.98 0.43
N GLN A 761 23.12 -3.11 0.00
CA GLN A 761 23.53 -3.85 -1.20
C GLN A 761 22.73 -3.45 -2.46
N ARG A 762 21.72 -2.59 -2.34
CA ARG A 762 20.95 -2.11 -3.49
C ARG A 762 21.82 -1.31 -4.45
N VAL A 763 21.39 -1.26 -5.71
CA VAL A 763 22.04 -0.37 -6.69
C VAL A 763 21.93 1.08 -6.21
N PHE A 764 23.06 1.74 -6.10
CA PHE A 764 23.17 3.14 -5.78
C PHE A 764 23.69 3.89 -7.02
N HIS A 765 22.86 4.81 -7.51
CA HIS A 765 23.17 5.50 -8.74
C HIS A 765 24.06 6.72 -8.47
N GLU A 766 25.37 6.57 -8.73
CA GLU A 766 26.35 7.67 -8.67
C GLU A 766 26.48 8.40 -10.00
N VAL A 767 25.98 7.80 -11.09
CA VAL A 767 25.93 8.35 -12.44
C VAL A 767 24.55 8.13 -13.06
N LEU A 768 24.12 9.03 -13.93
CA LEU A 768 22.84 8.93 -14.62
C LEU A 768 22.87 7.88 -15.73
N SER A 769 23.98 7.79 -16.48
CA SER A 769 24.15 6.77 -17.52
C SER A 769 25.55 6.16 -17.49
N MET A 770 25.72 5.00 -18.11
CA MET A 770 27.03 4.36 -18.27
C MET A 770 27.96 5.14 -19.21
N ASP A 771 27.40 5.91 -20.14
CA ASP A 771 28.18 6.80 -21.01
C ASP A 771 28.82 7.94 -20.21
N ASP A 772 28.11 8.47 -19.21
CA ASP A 772 28.63 9.49 -18.29
C ASP A 772 29.81 8.93 -17.47
N HIS A 773 29.71 7.69 -16.99
CA HIS A 773 30.78 7.04 -16.25
C HIS A 773 32.05 6.82 -17.12
N ALA A 774 31.87 6.44 -18.37
CA ALA A 774 32.98 6.31 -19.33
C ALA A 774 33.65 7.67 -19.62
N ALA A 775 32.86 8.75 -19.67
CA ALA A 775 33.38 10.12 -19.86
C ALA A 775 34.17 10.62 -18.64
N GLU A 776 33.68 10.36 -17.42
CA GLU A 776 34.40 10.71 -16.17
C GLU A 776 35.73 9.95 -16.04
N VAL A 777 35.74 8.63 -16.30
CA VAL A 777 36.93 7.78 -16.24
C VAL A 777 37.95 8.18 -17.33
N SER A 778 37.48 8.63 -18.50
CA SER A 778 38.35 9.10 -19.58
C SER A 778 38.87 10.52 -19.41
N GLY A 779 38.40 11.27 -18.42
CA GLY A 779 38.80 12.64 -18.17
C GLY A 779 38.35 13.67 -19.21
N GLN A 780 37.26 13.34 -19.93
CA GLN A 780 36.66 14.18 -20.98
C GLN A 780 35.40 14.94 -20.51
N ALA A 781 35.08 14.95 -19.20
CA ALA A 781 33.99 15.72 -18.62
C ALA A 781 34.41 17.08 -18.08
#